data_49f54f13d8e2955209a84d867b274b59
#
_entry.id   49f54f13d8e2955209a84d867b274b59
#
_cell.length_a   1.000
_cell.length_b   1.000
_cell.length_c   1.000
_cell.angle_alpha   90.00
_cell.angle_beta   90.00
_cell.angle_gamma   90.00
#
_symmetry.space_group_name_H-M   'P 1'
#
loop_
_entity.id
_entity.type
_entity.pdbx_description
1 polymer ?
#
loop_
_entity_poly.entity_id
_entity_poly.type
_entity_poly.pdbx_seq_one_letter_code
_entity_poly.pdbx_strand_id
1 'polypeptide(L)'
;MNKINRFLLPAAAIFFFCGCTEDFLSDTVNAGNTIIVGRMVESPHSRTCIGTDGTSDVSIYWSPADSIGVYGEKSKSVLFVNRNTVASAEGEFVGYLSSSAPLYAYYPYNKENAGADYTSLKGNLPLVQHFDMSTGSLQGDYKVGVPQSSQSEDGAYVFDFEHLFSLLEFDINATGTALEGDRLERITLTLPDGRQAGGDFTFDASTKNVVWDAAPANANVIDMVWTDKPALTNGSQYKGYITCAPVIRSGDEIKVTILSEKYEATFTRTAKIDFAANACYTLPLTLANYTEITNGSGLTPRAGISSFKFEVANNAGKILGTKLVACELTNGVTTTTSPVAEEVLNIGEDNTISGCIPYLYDFNLVPTFDVAEGVKVTVNGVEQKSGVTAQNFSKPVTYTVTSGTESRDYTVTVTNTGLPVVVVNQSASMAGGTWKTWAETGLQIRSKDSDWPEDDYISVYNADGTVNVDNKACGLRLRGNSSQSYPKKPFAIKMVKKAAMLDMPEHKRWVLLANWMDRTMLRNRVVFEMAHQLEENNGGQLAWNPHGRNVELIYNGIHVGNYLLAEQIKIDGDRLNINDAYEDVIEDNPAAVPADCGYLLEFDDYYDENCRFLTSNLHLPCMLKDDVPWEDGSAFRSYVEDKVNGVDKALKPGLFEGDVDYPTAAAILDIPSLIDWWFVHELAMNAEYRHPKSVYMYVDGKDGKLCAGPVWDFDYQTFPNPDGINSISREFGGSYASLSYDASSLNKWLCSNYSFDNSWNPSTPNYGDKPYMWYPLLLQHEEFKAAVKAQWLVSYPKLQQVVTSIRMFAEENRLSDSFNNAMWPLLDGRRTTELSPYVIDFSGDEKMTWNEAIDSMVKFYQNRLETMNALITNGSF
;
A
#
# COMPACT_ATOMS: atom_id res chain seq x y z
N MET A 1 -2.76 -33.51 8.94
CA MET A 1 -1.39 -33.43 8.37
C MET A 1 -1.34 -32.05 7.74
N ASN A 2 -0.93 -31.06 8.52
CA ASN A 2 -1.01 -29.63 8.16
C ASN A 2 0.36 -29.13 7.75
N LYS A 3 0.48 -28.74 6.50
CA LYS A 3 1.61 -27.91 6.05
C LYS A 3 1.21 -26.45 6.21
N ILE A 4 1.81 -25.79 7.17
CA ILE A 4 1.73 -24.33 7.33
C ILE A 4 2.84 -23.74 6.46
N ASN A 5 2.48 -23.20 5.30
CA ASN A 5 3.39 -22.36 4.52
C ASN A 5 3.32 -20.94 5.10
N ARG A 6 4.41 -20.48 5.69
CA ARG A 6 4.61 -19.07 6.05
C ARG A 6 5.06 -18.33 4.79
N PHE A 7 4.24 -17.47 4.25
CA PHE A 7 4.67 -16.44 3.31
C PHE A 7 5.21 -15.25 4.10
N LEU A 8 6.51 -14.98 3.92
CA LEU A 8 7.14 -13.73 4.34
C LEU A 8 7.01 -12.73 3.19
N LEU A 9 6.50 -11.54 3.50
CA LEU A 9 6.49 -10.38 2.59
C LEU A 9 7.95 -9.95 2.30
N PRO A 10 8.30 -9.64 1.07
CA PRO A 10 9.63 -9.10 0.77
C PRO A 10 9.71 -7.63 1.17
N ALA A 11 10.63 -7.30 2.05
CA ALA A 11 11.10 -5.94 2.24
C ALA A 11 11.83 -5.48 0.97
N ALA A 12 11.40 -4.36 0.40
CA ALA A 12 12.05 -3.77 -0.76
C ALA A 12 13.43 -3.24 -0.39
N ALA A 13 14.48 -3.97 -0.76
CA ALA A 13 15.84 -3.48 -0.74
C ALA A 13 16.07 -2.58 -1.96
N ILE A 14 16.41 -1.32 -1.70
CA ILE A 14 16.83 -0.37 -2.75
C ILE A 14 18.23 -0.76 -3.22
N PHE A 15 18.30 -1.38 -4.39
CA PHE A 15 19.59 -1.60 -5.07
C PHE A 15 19.95 -0.37 -5.91
N PHE A 16 21.05 0.27 -5.56
CA PHE A 16 21.76 1.16 -6.47
C PHE A 16 22.37 0.32 -7.60
N PHE A 17 21.72 0.29 -8.75
CA PHE A 17 22.37 -0.17 -9.97
C PHE A 17 23.26 0.93 -10.53
N CYS A 18 24.55 0.74 -10.45
CA CYS A 18 25.51 1.41 -11.33
C CYS A 18 25.35 0.77 -12.71
N GLY A 19 24.87 1.55 -13.67
CA GLY A 19 24.58 1.06 -15.01
C GLY A 19 25.78 0.54 -15.75
N CYS A 20 25.57 -0.58 -16.40
CA CYS A 20 26.06 -0.98 -17.72
C CYS A 20 25.71 -2.45 -17.96
N THR A 21 24.81 -2.68 -18.85
CA THR A 21 24.56 -3.85 -19.71
C THR A 21 23.10 -4.30 -19.72
N GLU A 22 22.28 -3.55 -20.41
CA GLU A 22 21.23 -4.14 -21.23
C GLU A 22 21.89 -4.66 -22.49
N ASP A 23 21.55 -5.89 -22.84
CA ASP A 23 21.84 -6.70 -24.03
C ASP A 23 22.72 -7.95 -23.78
N PHE A 24 22.22 -8.92 -22.99
CA PHE A 24 22.68 -10.32 -23.09
C PHE A 24 21.70 -11.37 -22.53
N LEU A 25 20.42 -11.20 -22.71
CA LEU A 25 19.45 -12.30 -22.51
C LEU A 25 18.51 -12.39 -23.71
N SER A 26 19.03 -12.81 -24.85
CA SER A 26 18.21 -13.39 -25.92
C SER A 26 18.47 -14.89 -25.99
N ASP A 27 17.43 -15.68 -25.95
CA ASP A 27 17.42 -17.13 -26.14
C ASP A 27 17.98 -17.55 -27.51
N THR A 28 19.30 -17.47 -27.66
CA THR A 28 19.98 -18.18 -28.73
C THR A 28 21.27 -18.75 -28.19
N VAL A 29 21.27 -20.06 -27.91
CA VAL A 29 22.51 -20.84 -27.80
C VAL A 29 23.24 -20.67 -29.14
N ASN A 30 24.17 -19.73 -29.21
CA ASN A 30 25.05 -19.60 -30.37
C ASN A 30 25.88 -20.88 -30.49
N ALA A 31 25.91 -21.47 -31.65
CA ALA A 31 26.77 -22.63 -31.97
C ALA A 31 28.24 -22.23 -31.69
N GLY A 32 28.75 -22.61 -30.50
CA GLY A 32 30.10 -22.23 -30.03
C GLY A 32 30.23 -22.03 -28.54
N ASN A 33 29.12 -21.94 -27.77
CA ASN A 33 29.19 -21.86 -26.31
C ASN A 33 29.53 -23.23 -25.70
N THR A 34 30.44 -23.22 -24.71
CA THR A 34 30.76 -24.37 -23.88
C THR A 34 29.84 -24.35 -22.64
N ILE A 35 29.20 -25.47 -22.34
CA ILE A 35 28.34 -25.63 -21.17
C ILE A 35 29.09 -26.51 -20.16
N ILE A 36 29.08 -26.07 -18.90
CA ILE A 36 29.60 -26.82 -17.74
C ILE A 36 28.47 -27.03 -16.75
N VAL A 37 28.22 -28.30 -16.39
CA VAL A 37 27.34 -28.65 -15.28
C VAL A 37 28.24 -28.85 -14.06
N GLY A 38 28.18 -27.93 -13.12
CA GLY A 38 28.91 -28.02 -11.84
C GLY A 38 28.15 -28.81 -10.80
N ARG A 39 28.69 -29.92 -10.38
CA ARG A 39 28.19 -30.75 -9.27
C ARG A 39 29.14 -30.67 -8.09
N MET A 40 28.58 -30.79 -6.87
CA MET A 40 29.41 -30.97 -5.69
C MET A 40 29.75 -32.43 -5.51
N VAL A 41 31.01 -32.73 -5.23
CA VAL A 41 31.39 -34.07 -4.82
C VAL A 41 30.64 -34.39 -3.53
N GLU A 42 29.97 -35.55 -3.48
CA GLU A 42 29.27 -36.04 -2.29
C GLU A 42 30.27 -36.29 -1.13
N SER A 43 30.70 -35.22 -0.51
CA SER A 43 30.97 -35.22 0.93
C SER A 43 29.65 -34.75 1.57
N PRO A 44 29.25 -35.25 2.74
CA PRO A 44 27.89 -35.10 3.21
C PRO A 44 27.36 -33.66 3.27
N HIS A 45 28.05 -32.64 2.85
CA HIS A 45 27.67 -31.22 3.10
C HIS A 45 28.39 -30.20 2.20
N SER A 46 27.93 -29.89 0.97
CA SER A 46 28.53 -28.72 0.26
C SER A 46 27.74 -28.09 -0.89
N ARG A 47 27.37 -26.77 -0.78
CA ARG A 47 26.79 -25.90 -1.85
C ARG A 47 26.78 -24.40 -1.46
N THR A 48 26.57 -23.44 -2.41
CA THR A 48 26.85 -21.99 -2.23
C THR A 48 25.78 -21.15 -1.56
N CYS A 49 24.57 -21.60 -1.43
CA CYS A 49 23.59 -21.06 -0.50
C CYS A 49 22.94 -22.20 0.29
N ILE A 50 22.59 -21.90 1.53
CA ILE A 50 22.09 -22.92 2.45
C ILE A 50 20.58 -23.01 2.29
N GLY A 51 20.07 -24.22 2.00
CA GLY A 51 18.63 -24.50 1.98
C GLY A 51 18.31 -25.63 2.95
N THR A 52 17.10 -25.64 3.48
CA THR A 52 16.55 -26.74 4.27
C THR A 52 15.64 -27.57 3.38
N ASP A 53 16.08 -28.76 3.04
CA ASP A 53 15.27 -29.75 2.30
C ASP A 53 14.42 -30.64 3.21
N GLY A 54 14.36 -30.32 4.50
CA GLY A 54 13.61 -31.08 5.51
C GLY A 54 14.37 -32.27 6.08
N THR A 55 15.64 -32.44 5.72
CA THR A 55 16.57 -33.39 6.36
C THR A 55 17.43 -32.64 7.38
N SER A 56 18.12 -33.36 8.27
CA SER A 56 19.05 -32.76 9.25
C SER A 56 20.37 -32.30 8.64
N ASP A 57 20.58 -32.51 7.35
CA ASP A 57 21.83 -32.22 6.65
C ASP A 57 21.81 -30.83 5.99
N VAL A 58 22.96 -30.13 6.08
CA VAL A 58 23.17 -28.83 5.43
C VAL A 58 23.37 -29.07 3.93
N SER A 59 22.45 -28.48 3.12
CA SER A 59 22.59 -28.52 1.66
C SER A 59 22.99 -27.16 1.13
N ILE A 60 24.05 -27.08 0.34
CA ILE A 60 24.56 -25.84 -0.29
C ILE A 60 24.17 -25.86 -1.78
N TYR A 61 23.62 -24.79 -2.32
CA TYR A 61 23.14 -24.70 -3.71
C TYR A 61 23.91 -23.64 -4.50
N TRP A 62 24.03 -23.84 -5.83
CA TRP A 62 24.45 -22.81 -6.74
C TRP A 62 23.37 -21.74 -6.86
N SER A 63 23.76 -20.47 -6.71
CA SER A 63 22.86 -19.32 -6.89
C SER A 63 22.81 -18.83 -8.35
N PRO A 64 21.72 -18.21 -8.81
CA PRO A 64 21.62 -17.69 -10.17
C PRO A 64 22.72 -16.67 -10.55
N ALA A 65 23.27 -15.96 -9.57
CA ALA A 65 24.32 -14.96 -9.79
C ALA A 65 25.75 -15.53 -9.76
N ASP A 66 25.91 -16.82 -9.47
CA ASP A 66 27.24 -17.45 -9.35
C ASP A 66 27.99 -17.45 -10.68
N SER A 67 29.30 -17.31 -10.61
CA SER A 67 30.17 -17.37 -11.77
C SER A 67 31.48 -18.08 -11.44
N ILE A 68 31.98 -18.85 -12.41
CA ILE A 68 33.20 -19.61 -12.30
C ILE A 68 34.26 -19.15 -13.31
N GLY A 69 35.50 -19.32 -12.95
CA GLY A 69 36.63 -19.16 -13.88
C GLY A 69 37.02 -20.51 -14.46
N VAL A 70 37.08 -20.64 -15.77
CA VAL A 70 37.38 -21.88 -16.48
C VAL A 70 38.68 -21.78 -17.28
N TYR A 71 39.51 -22.79 -17.15
CA TYR A 71 40.77 -22.97 -17.91
C TYR A 71 40.62 -24.08 -18.94
N GLY A 72 41.11 -23.82 -20.16
CA GLY A 72 41.30 -24.85 -21.18
C GLY A 72 42.78 -24.99 -21.51
N GLU A 73 43.22 -25.99 -22.34
CA GLU A 73 44.62 -26.25 -22.67
C GLU A 73 45.39 -25.01 -23.20
N LYS A 74 44.71 -24.08 -23.84
CA LYS A 74 45.28 -22.89 -24.48
C LYS A 74 44.64 -21.57 -24.01
N SER A 75 43.70 -21.63 -23.11
CA SER A 75 43.00 -20.45 -22.58
C SER A 75 43.36 -20.20 -21.12
N LYS A 76 43.54 -18.89 -20.78
CA LYS A 76 43.61 -18.44 -19.40
C LYS A 76 42.20 -18.42 -18.81
N SER A 77 42.04 -17.99 -17.57
CA SER A 77 40.77 -17.92 -16.88
C SER A 77 39.69 -17.21 -17.71
N VAL A 78 38.65 -17.94 -18.08
CA VAL A 78 37.46 -17.42 -18.81
C VAL A 78 36.26 -17.43 -17.88
N LEU A 79 35.49 -16.35 -17.88
CA LEU A 79 34.26 -16.22 -17.12
C LEU A 79 33.17 -17.13 -17.72
N PHE A 80 32.55 -17.94 -16.83
CA PHE A 80 31.32 -18.69 -17.08
C PHE A 80 30.27 -18.28 -16.05
N VAL A 81 29.05 -18.03 -16.50
CA VAL A 81 27.95 -17.54 -15.65
C VAL A 81 26.88 -18.60 -15.51
N ASN A 82 26.36 -18.75 -14.29
CA ASN A 82 25.28 -19.66 -13.99
C ASN A 82 23.97 -19.17 -14.65
N ARG A 83 23.33 -20.01 -15.45
CA ARG A 83 22.06 -19.69 -16.12
C ARG A 83 20.81 -20.20 -15.39
N ASN A 84 20.96 -20.84 -14.25
CA ASN A 84 19.84 -21.26 -13.45
C ASN A 84 19.05 -20.02 -12.97
N THR A 85 17.74 -20.06 -13.05
CA THR A 85 16.87 -18.97 -12.58
C THR A 85 16.51 -19.07 -11.10
N VAL A 86 16.80 -20.21 -10.49
CA VAL A 86 16.62 -20.50 -9.05
C VAL A 86 17.84 -21.21 -8.51
N ALA A 87 18.04 -21.18 -7.20
CA ALA A 87 19.10 -21.94 -6.54
C ALA A 87 18.95 -23.44 -6.80
N SER A 88 20.04 -24.11 -7.18
CA SER A 88 20.05 -25.53 -7.61
C SER A 88 21.27 -26.30 -7.12
N ALA A 89 21.08 -27.61 -6.89
CA ALA A 89 22.16 -28.54 -6.57
C ALA A 89 23.20 -28.67 -7.70
N GLU A 90 22.76 -28.51 -8.92
CA GLU A 90 23.60 -28.49 -10.12
C GLU A 90 23.55 -27.09 -10.72
N GLY A 91 24.74 -26.47 -10.88
CA GLY A 91 24.90 -25.17 -11.55
C GLY A 91 25.18 -25.40 -13.03
N GLU A 92 24.42 -24.74 -13.89
CA GLU A 92 24.63 -24.80 -15.33
C GLU A 92 25.33 -23.53 -15.80
N PHE A 93 26.63 -23.61 -16.03
CA PHE A 93 27.48 -22.47 -16.36
C PHE A 93 27.74 -22.38 -17.87
N VAL A 94 27.58 -21.21 -18.43
CA VAL A 94 27.76 -20.97 -19.86
C VAL A 94 28.85 -19.93 -20.09
N GLY A 95 29.77 -20.23 -21.00
CA GLY A 95 30.85 -19.36 -21.40
C GLY A 95 31.47 -19.80 -22.73
N TYR A 96 32.49 -19.12 -23.23
CA TYR A 96 33.13 -19.40 -24.50
C TYR A 96 34.59 -19.76 -24.30
N LEU A 97 34.96 -20.99 -24.66
CA LEU A 97 36.36 -21.45 -24.75
C LEU A 97 36.79 -21.54 -26.21
N SER A 98 37.83 -20.78 -26.59
CA SER A 98 38.37 -20.84 -27.96
C SER A 98 39.14 -22.16 -28.16
N SER A 99 38.52 -23.13 -28.78
CA SER A 99 39.09 -24.35 -29.38
C SER A 99 39.76 -25.36 -28.45
N SER A 100 39.47 -25.48 -27.16
CA SER A 100 39.98 -26.54 -26.28
C SER A 100 38.95 -27.05 -25.28
N ALA A 101 39.11 -28.30 -24.85
CA ALA A 101 38.32 -28.85 -23.74
C ALA A 101 38.68 -28.12 -22.44
N PRO A 102 37.70 -27.92 -21.52
CA PRO A 102 37.96 -27.35 -20.21
C PRO A 102 38.80 -28.32 -19.35
N LEU A 103 39.79 -27.81 -18.63
CA LEU A 103 40.70 -28.59 -17.78
C LEU A 103 40.44 -28.41 -16.30
N TYR A 104 40.22 -27.14 -15.86
CA TYR A 104 40.01 -26.79 -14.47
C TYR A 104 38.98 -25.68 -14.39
N ALA A 105 38.22 -25.65 -13.31
CA ALA A 105 37.37 -24.54 -12.98
C ALA A 105 37.59 -24.12 -11.51
N TYR A 106 37.29 -22.85 -11.20
CA TYR A 106 37.36 -22.37 -9.83
C TYR A 106 36.18 -21.41 -9.55
N TYR A 107 35.75 -21.36 -8.32
CA TYR A 107 34.71 -20.45 -7.79
C TYR A 107 35.23 -19.73 -6.55
N PRO A 108 34.88 -18.47 -6.33
CA PRO A 108 34.16 -17.56 -7.27
C PRO A 108 35.10 -17.03 -8.37
N TYR A 109 34.55 -16.67 -9.52
CA TYR A 109 35.33 -15.99 -10.55
C TYR A 109 35.92 -14.69 -10.01
N ASN A 110 37.23 -14.48 -10.20
CA ASN A 110 37.89 -13.26 -9.87
C ASN A 110 38.61 -12.67 -11.11
N LYS A 111 38.23 -11.45 -11.49
CA LYS A 111 38.79 -10.76 -12.66
C LYS A 111 40.31 -10.55 -12.53
N GLU A 112 40.86 -10.43 -11.33
CA GLU A 112 42.30 -10.32 -11.08
C GLU A 112 43.07 -11.57 -11.53
N ASN A 113 42.41 -12.72 -11.58
CA ASN A 113 42.96 -14.00 -12.03
C ASN A 113 42.85 -14.19 -13.55
N ALA A 114 42.32 -13.24 -14.32
CA ALA A 114 42.10 -13.43 -15.76
C ALA A 114 43.36 -13.74 -16.57
N GLY A 115 44.53 -13.23 -16.14
CA GLY A 115 45.85 -13.49 -16.76
C GLY A 115 46.70 -14.51 -16.03
N ALA A 116 46.28 -14.98 -14.85
CA ALA A 116 47.04 -15.91 -14.02
C ALA A 116 47.05 -17.32 -14.59
N ASP A 117 48.04 -18.13 -14.19
CA ASP A 117 48.02 -19.59 -14.42
C ASP A 117 47.16 -20.27 -13.37
N TYR A 118 46.53 -21.40 -13.75
CA TYR A 118 45.64 -22.16 -12.84
C TYR A 118 46.39 -22.70 -11.59
N THR A 119 47.72 -22.67 -11.58
CA THR A 119 48.57 -23.06 -10.46
C THR A 119 48.86 -21.92 -9.48
N SER A 120 48.40 -20.69 -9.76
CA SER A 120 48.71 -19.49 -8.92
C SER A 120 47.53 -18.49 -8.95
N LEU A 121 46.36 -18.93 -8.48
CA LEU A 121 45.17 -18.13 -8.38
C LEU A 121 45.12 -17.42 -7.03
N LYS A 122 44.72 -16.16 -7.02
CA LYS A 122 44.58 -15.33 -5.82
C LYS A 122 43.19 -15.48 -5.23
N GLY A 123 43.11 -15.53 -3.91
CA GLY A 123 41.89 -15.48 -3.13
C GLY A 123 42.09 -14.72 -1.81
N ASN A 124 40.99 -14.37 -1.18
CA ASN A 124 40.96 -13.84 0.19
C ASN A 124 39.89 -14.55 0.98
N LEU A 125 40.27 -15.18 2.09
CA LEU A 125 39.31 -15.75 3.05
C LEU A 125 39.09 -14.72 4.18
N PRO A 126 37.95 -14.00 4.20
CA PRO A 126 37.77 -12.93 5.16
C PRO A 126 37.69 -13.47 6.60
N LEU A 127 38.38 -12.79 7.53
CA LEU A 127 38.28 -13.09 8.96
C LEU A 127 37.00 -12.56 9.59
N VAL A 128 36.29 -11.62 8.94
CA VAL A 128 34.94 -11.18 9.30
C VAL A 128 34.02 -11.53 8.15
N GLN A 129 33.06 -12.39 8.42
CA GLN A 129 32.07 -12.87 7.44
C GLN A 129 30.67 -12.47 7.87
N HIS A 130 29.87 -12.03 6.91
CA HIS A 130 28.48 -11.64 7.13
C HIS A 130 27.55 -12.75 6.68
N PHE A 131 26.54 -13.03 7.50
CA PHE A 131 25.54 -14.03 7.23
C PHE A 131 24.13 -13.45 7.42
N ASP A 132 23.26 -13.79 6.51
CA ASP A 132 21.83 -13.45 6.54
C ASP A 132 21.03 -14.74 6.41
N MET A 133 20.20 -15.05 7.41
CA MET A 133 19.39 -16.26 7.43
C MET A 133 18.35 -16.31 6.29
N SER A 134 17.94 -15.16 5.76
CA SER A 134 16.94 -15.10 4.68
C SER A 134 17.52 -15.47 3.31
N THR A 135 18.80 -15.14 3.08
CA THR A 135 19.49 -15.42 1.80
C THR A 135 20.37 -16.66 1.85
N GLY A 136 20.86 -17.03 3.02
CA GLY A 136 21.79 -18.16 3.20
C GLY A 136 23.14 -17.98 2.49
N SER A 137 23.52 -16.76 2.09
CA SER A 137 24.74 -16.48 1.32
C SER A 137 26.00 -16.72 2.15
N LEU A 138 26.98 -17.44 1.59
CA LEU A 138 28.26 -17.72 2.21
C LEU A 138 29.37 -16.82 1.65
N GLN A 139 30.21 -16.26 2.53
CA GLN A 139 31.43 -15.55 2.16
C GLN A 139 32.66 -16.45 2.28
N GLY A 140 33.64 -16.22 1.42
CA GLY A 140 34.87 -17.00 1.45
C GLY A 140 34.74 -18.45 0.96
N ASP A 141 33.68 -18.77 0.28
CA ASP A 141 33.41 -20.11 -0.24
C ASP A 141 34.18 -20.37 -1.56
N TYR A 142 35.41 -20.79 -1.45
CA TYR A 142 36.27 -21.10 -2.58
C TYR A 142 36.19 -22.58 -2.95
N LYS A 143 36.02 -22.87 -4.25
CA LYS A 143 35.92 -24.22 -4.80
C LYS A 143 36.80 -24.39 -6.01
N VAL A 144 37.28 -25.62 -6.23
CA VAL A 144 37.97 -26.06 -7.44
C VAL A 144 37.22 -27.22 -8.04
N GLY A 145 36.99 -27.18 -9.36
CA GLY A 145 36.31 -28.21 -10.14
C GLY A 145 37.22 -28.82 -11.18
N VAL A 146 37.12 -30.14 -11.31
CA VAL A 146 37.79 -30.95 -12.35
C VAL A 146 36.74 -31.65 -13.20
N PRO A 147 36.97 -31.81 -14.54
CA PRO A 147 36.00 -32.46 -15.40
C PRO A 147 35.96 -33.95 -15.14
N GLN A 148 34.78 -34.50 -15.16
CA GLN A 148 34.62 -35.97 -15.26
C GLN A 148 35.02 -36.47 -16.65
N SER A 149 35.31 -37.78 -16.75
CA SER A 149 35.76 -38.39 -18.01
C SER A 149 34.67 -38.51 -19.09
N SER A 150 33.43 -38.23 -18.78
CA SER A 150 32.28 -38.33 -19.70
C SER A 150 31.54 -36.96 -19.78
N GLN A 151 31.16 -36.59 -20.98
CA GLN A 151 30.20 -35.49 -21.17
C GLN A 151 28.78 -35.99 -20.88
N SER A 152 27.85 -35.07 -20.56
CA SER A 152 26.42 -35.40 -20.48
C SER A 152 25.85 -35.75 -21.86
N GLU A 153 24.62 -36.33 -21.87
CA GLU A 153 23.93 -36.68 -23.13
C GLU A 153 23.77 -35.48 -24.07
N ASP A 154 23.69 -34.28 -23.53
CA ASP A 154 23.55 -33.00 -24.25
C ASP A 154 24.90 -32.37 -24.63
N GLY A 155 26.01 -33.03 -24.39
CA GLY A 155 27.36 -32.60 -24.76
C GLY A 155 27.98 -31.56 -23.77
N ALA A 156 27.38 -31.31 -22.61
CA ALA A 156 27.97 -30.47 -21.56
C ALA A 156 29.08 -31.21 -20.81
N TYR A 157 30.06 -30.46 -20.36
CA TYR A 157 31.13 -31.02 -19.50
C TYR A 157 30.63 -31.04 -18.05
N VAL A 158 30.73 -32.19 -17.37
CA VAL A 158 30.37 -32.30 -15.98
C VAL A 158 31.62 -32.08 -15.11
N PHE A 159 31.53 -31.16 -14.16
CA PHE A 159 32.62 -30.85 -13.24
C PHE A 159 32.23 -31.19 -11.81
N ASP A 160 33.11 -31.90 -11.12
CA ASP A 160 33.01 -32.13 -9.71
C ASP A 160 33.78 -31.08 -8.93
N PHE A 161 33.06 -30.27 -8.11
CA PHE A 161 33.65 -29.22 -7.30
C PHE A 161 33.87 -29.67 -5.86
N GLU A 162 35.00 -29.28 -5.30
CA GLU A 162 35.34 -29.43 -3.89
C GLU A 162 35.71 -28.11 -3.27
N HIS A 163 35.33 -27.89 -2.00
CA HIS A 163 35.69 -26.68 -1.26
C HIS A 163 37.15 -26.73 -0.82
N LEU A 164 37.83 -25.59 -0.90
CA LEU A 164 39.20 -25.44 -0.42
C LEU A 164 39.31 -25.31 1.10
N PHE A 165 38.18 -24.96 1.76
CA PHE A 165 38.13 -24.68 3.20
C PHE A 165 37.10 -25.54 3.91
N SER A 166 37.05 -25.45 5.25
CA SER A 166 36.02 -26.04 6.09
C SER A 166 34.84 -25.11 6.20
N LEU A 167 33.61 -25.63 6.32
CA LEU A 167 32.43 -24.91 6.72
C LEU A 167 32.14 -25.20 8.20
N LEU A 168 31.91 -24.17 8.99
CA LEU A 168 31.44 -24.28 10.38
C LEU A 168 29.97 -23.83 10.45
N GLU A 169 29.11 -24.69 10.94
CA GLU A 169 27.74 -24.40 11.31
C GLU A 169 27.68 -24.12 12.81
N PHE A 170 27.18 -22.95 13.19
CA PHE A 170 26.76 -22.65 14.56
C PHE A 170 25.28 -22.98 14.71
N ASP A 171 24.94 -23.67 15.78
CA ASP A 171 23.55 -24.01 16.13
C ASP A 171 23.29 -23.54 17.57
N ILE A 172 22.78 -22.32 17.71
CA ILE A 172 22.67 -21.61 18.97
C ILE A 172 21.28 -21.78 19.55
N ASN A 173 21.21 -22.26 20.79
CA ASN A 173 20.01 -22.32 21.62
C ASN A 173 20.25 -21.57 22.93
N ALA A 174 19.51 -20.47 23.16
CA ALA A 174 19.63 -19.63 24.32
C ALA A 174 18.56 -19.87 25.40
N THR A 175 17.69 -20.88 25.21
CA THR A 175 16.57 -21.18 26.11
C THR A 175 17.04 -21.35 27.55
N GLY A 176 16.39 -20.65 28.49
CA GLY A 176 16.67 -20.69 29.93
C GLY A 176 17.95 -19.91 30.33
N THR A 177 18.47 -19.04 29.49
CA THR A 177 19.62 -18.18 29.79
C THR A 177 19.24 -16.70 29.72
N ALA A 178 20.13 -15.79 30.20
CA ALA A 178 19.95 -14.35 30.11
C ALA A 178 19.92 -13.81 28.67
N LEU A 179 20.35 -14.60 27.68
CA LEU A 179 20.29 -14.23 26.25
C LEU A 179 18.96 -14.60 25.60
N GLU A 180 18.08 -15.32 26.30
CA GLU A 180 16.74 -15.63 25.73
C GLU A 180 15.97 -14.34 25.47
N GLY A 181 15.45 -14.18 24.25
CA GLY A 181 14.74 -12.96 23.79
C GLY A 181 15.67 -11.85 23.30
N ASP A 182 16.99 -11.95 23.49
CA ASP A 182 17.95 -10.94 23.03
C ASP A 182 18.23 -11.05 21.53
N ARG A 183 18.74 -9.98 20.91
CA ARG A 183 19.08 -9.92 19.49
C ARG A 183 20.55 -10.29 19.27
N LEU A 184 20.77 -11.29 18.44
CA LEU A 184 22.10 -11.82 18.11
C LEU A 184 22.80 -10.91 17.10
N GLU A 185 24.02 -10.48 17.41
CA GLU A 185 24.80 -9.63 16.51
C GLU A 185 25.95 -10.39 15.86
N ARG A 186 26.79 -11.06 16.68
CA ARG A 186 28.04 -11.69 16.21
C ARG A 186 28.44 -12.88 17.07
N ILE A 187 29.08 -13.86 16.46
CA ILE A 187 29.87 -14.85 17.15
C ILE A 187 31.32 -14.74 16.73
N THR A 188 32.25 -14.78 17.69
CA THR A 188 33.68 -14.71 17.51
C THR A 188 34.29 -16.03 18.01
N LEU A 189 35.08 -16.67 17.17
CA LEU A 189 35.97 -17.74 17.60
C LEU A 189 37.42 -17.21 17.71
N THR A 190 38.00 -17.33 18.87
CA THR A 190 39.44 -17.08 19.03
C THR A 190 40.16 -18.43 19.16
N LEU A 191 40.94 -18.75 18.14
CA LEU A 191 41.72 -19.96 18.07
C LEU A 191 43.04 -19.79 18.86
N PRO A 192 43.75 -20.86 19.20
CA PRO A 192 45.08 -20.77 19.78
C PRO A 192 46.08 -19.96 18.93
N ASP A 193 47.01 -19.29 19.58
CA ASP A 193 48.05 -18.52 18.89
C ASP A 193 48.74 -19.32 17.80
N GLY A 194 49.04 -18.67 16.69
CA GLY A 194 49.69 -19.29 15.52
C GLY A 194 48.76 -20.06 14.57
N ARG A 195 47.45 -20.15 14.86
CA ARG A 195 46.45 -20.65 13.91
C ARG A 195 45.99 -19.49 12.98
N GLN A 196 46.16 -19.65 11.67
CA GLN A 196 45.69 -18.67 10.69
C GLN A 196 44.35 -19.15 10.11
N ALA A 197 43.27 -18.55 10.57
CA ALA A 197 41.88 -18.91 10.20
C ALA A 197 41.47 -18.40 8.82
N GLY A 198 42.13 -17.33 8.32
CA GLY A 198 41.85 -16.70 7.03
C GLY A 198 42.92 -15.67 6.63
N GLY A 199 42.68 -14.91 5.58
CA GLY A 199 43.55 -13.91 5.01
C GLY A 199 43.76 -14.08 3.51
N ASP A 200 44.72 -13.37 2.93
CA ASP A 200 45.10 -13.48 1.52
C ASP A 200 45.86 -14.79 1.27
N PHE A 201 45.58 -15.40 0.13
CA PHE A 201 46.21 -16.66 -0.26
C PHE A 201 46.32 -16.81 -1.77
N THR A 202 47.20 -17.72 -2.19
CA THR A 202 47.23 -18.25 -3.56
C THR A 202 46.86 -19.73 -3.53
N PHE A 203 46.22 -20.21 -4.60
CA PHE A 203 45.90 -21.64 -4.72
C PHE A 203 46.13 -22.19 -6.12
N ASP A 204 46.35 -23.47 -6.16
CA ASP A 204 46.55 -24.27 -7.39
C ASP A 204 45.29 -25.08 -7.68
N ALA A 205 44.58 -24.77 -8.78
CA ALA A 205 43.39 -25.46 -9.17
C ALA A 205 43.59 -26.95 -9.54
N SER A 206 44.81 -27.37 -9.87
CA SER A 206 45.09 -28.75 -10.22
C SER A 206 45.38 -29.65 -9.01
N THR A 207 45.99 -29.05 -7.96
CA THR A 207 46.40 -29.80 -6.76
C THR A 207 45.58 -29.45 -5.53
N LYS A 208 44.76 -28.38 -5.60
CA LYS A 208 43.97 -27.80 -4.49
C LYS A 208 44.86 -27.27 -3.35
N ASN A 209 46.17 -27.11 -3.60
CA ASN A 209 47.12 -26.60 -2.59
C ASN A 209 46.88 -25.12 -2.37
N VAL A 210 46.78 -24.72 -1.10
CA VAL A 210 46.61 -23.32 -0.65
C VAL A 210 47.87 -22.85 0.02
N VAL A 211 48.42 -21.72 -0.42
CA VAL A 211 49.58 -21.05 0.18
C VAL A 211 49.11 -19.70 0.71
N TRP A 212 49.20 -19.56 2.01
CA TRP A 212 48.88 -18.31 2.69
C TRP A 212 49.94 -17.24 2.51
N ASP A 213 49.51 -16.00 2.30
CA ASP A 213 50.41 -14.84 2.39
C ASP A 213 50.77 -14.56 3.86
N ALA A 214 51.46 -13.45 4.11
CA ALA A 214 51.79 -13.06 5.49
C ALA A 214 50.52 -12.93 6.35
N ALA A 215 50.53 -13.55 7.52
CA ALA A 215 49.39 -13.55 8.42
C ALA A 215 48.97 -12.12 8.78
N PRO A 216 47.75 -11.73 8.60
CA PRO A 216 47.23 -10.44 9.06
C PRO A 216 47.22 -10.38 10.60
N ALA A 217 47.12 -9.17 11.17
CA ALA A 217 46.89 -9.03 12.59
C ALA A 217 45.64 -9.79 13.03
N ASN A 218 45.69 -10.48 14.17
CA ASN A 218 44.58 -11.32 14.69
C ASN A 218 44.15 -12.42 13.73
N ALA A 219 45.04 -13.01 12.95
CA ALA A 219 44.75 -14.11 12.03
C ALA A 219 44.08 -15.34 12.68
N ASN A 220 44.19 -15.47 14.00
CA ASN A 220 43.58 -16.54 14.82
C ASN A 220 42.18 -16.18 15.32
N VAL A 221 41.60 -15.02 14.94
CA VAL A 221 40.25 -14.59 15.29
C VAL A 221 39.40 -14.59 14.06
N ILE A 222 38.21 -15.22 14.15
CA ILE A 222 37.26 -15.26 13.05
C ILE A 222 35.88 -14.89 13.57
N ASP A 223 35.24 -13.96 12.89
CA ASP A 223 33.92 -13.44 13.22
C ASP A 223 32.86 -13.87 12.21
N MET A 224 31.67 -14.19 12.69
CA MET A 224 30.48 -14.27 11.87
C MET A 224 29.47 -13.26 12.42
N VAL A 225 29.01 -12.35 11.58
CA VAL A 225 28.08 -11.26 11.87
C VAL A 225 26.73 -11.59 11.24
N TRP A 226 25.66 -11.60 12.05
CA TRP A 226 24.28 -11.67 11.52
C TRP A 226 23.82 -10.30 11.07
N THR A 227 23.51 -10.14 9.79
CA THR A 227 23.02 -8.87 9.25
C THR A 227 21.53 -8.64 9.58
N ASP A 228 20.79 -9.70 9.78
CA ASP A 228 19.35 -9.67 10.15
C ASP A 228 19.11 -9.60 11.68
N LYS A 229 20.16 -9.71 12.48
CA LYS A 229 20.10 -9.66 13.97
C LYS A 229 18.92 -10.41 14.57
N PRO A 230 18.81 -11.74 14.40
CA PRO A 230 17.65 -12.51 14.84
C PRO A 230 17.49 -12.48 16.35
N ALA A 231 16.21 -12.45 16.84
CA ALA A 231 15.93 -12.56 18.26
C ALA A 231 15.97 -14.02 18.72
N LEU A 232 16.69 -14.31 19.82
CA LEU A 232 16.90 -15.64 20.41
C LEU A 232 15.64 -16.11 21.18
N THR A 233 14.58 -16.47 20.47
CA THR A 233 13.31 -16.86 21.09
C THR A 233 13.37 -18.26 21.74
N ASN A 234 12.52 -18.46 22.75
CA ASN A 234 12.44 -19.71 23.52
C ASN A 234 12.16 -20.94 22.61
N GLY A 235 12.94 -22.00 22.78
CA GLY A 235 12.78 -23.28 22.06
C GLY A 235 13.27 -23.25 20.61
N SER A 236 13.77 -22.11 20.10
CA SER A 236 14.28 -21.98 18.74
C SER A 236 15.78 -22.22 18.69
N GLN A 237 16.23 -22.71 17.55
CA GLN A 237 17.63 -22.89 17.20
C GLN A 237 17.98 -21.89 16.10
N TYR A 238 19.14 -21.20 16.27
CA TYR A 238 19.61 -20.18 15.33
C TYR A 238 20.90 -20.68 14.69
N LYS A 239 20.83 -20.85 13.38
CA LYS A 239 21.98 -21.29 12.60
C LYS A 239 22.73 -20.11 12.02
N GLY A 240 24.06 -20.28 11.94
CA GLY A 240 24.95 -19.37 11.24
C GLY A 240 26.09 -20.17 10.66
N TYR A 241 26.70 -19.64 9.60
CA TYR A 241 27.71 -20.41 8.85
C TYR A 241 28.90 -19.51 8.54
N ILE A 242 30.11 -20.11 8.68
CA ILE A 242 31.35 -19.44 8.38
C ILE A 242 32.29 -20.39 7.65
N THR A 243 32.99 -19.86 6.65
CA THR A 243 34.06 -20.59 5.99
C THR A 243 35.38 -20.34 6.74
N CYS A 244 36.11 -21.37 7.11
CA CYS A 244 37.34 -21.30 7.91
C CYS A 244 38.47 -22.15 7.30
N ALA A 245 39.71 -21.66 7.37
CA ALA A 245 40.85 -22.49 7.04
C ALA A 245 40.86 -23.76 7.90
N PRO A 246 41.26 -24.94 7.36
CA PRO A 246 41.26 -26.22 8.09
C PRO A 246 42.46 -26.31 9.07
N VAL A 247 42.54 -25.36 10.01
CA VAL A 247 43.64 -25.17 10.95
C VAL A 247 43.32 -25.62 12.37
N ILE A 248 42.06 -25.88 12.69
CA ILE A 248 41.61 -26.36 14.00
C ILE A 248 42.04 -27.83 14.18
N ARG A 249 42.66 -28.14 15.33
CA ARG A 249 43.14 -29.49 15.68
C ARG A 249 42.45 -30.00 16.94
N SER A 250 42.33 -31.29 17.05
CA SER A 250 41.85 -31.97 18.26
C SER A 250 42.69 -31.53 19.47
N GLY A 251 42.02 -31.08 20.53
CA GLY A 251 42.64 -30.54 21.73
C GLY A 251 42.82 -29.02 21.73
N ASP A 252 42.57 -28.31 20.61
CA ASP A 252 42.60 -26.87 20.60
C ASP A 252 41.52 -26.30 21.51
N GLU A 253 41.87 -25.40 22.43
CA GLU A 253 40.91 -24.62 23.21
C GLU A 253 40.52 -23.40 22.43
N ILE A 254 39.22 -23.30 22.11
CA ILE A 254 38.62 -22.22 21.33
C ILE A 254 37.79 -21.36 22.28
N LYS A 255 38.16 -20.10 22.41
CA LYS A 255 37.30 -19.12 23.10
C LYS A 255 36.16 -18.72 22.17
N VAL A 256 34.92 -18.92 22.64
CA VAL A 256 33.68 -18.51 21.93
C VAL A 256 33.14 -17.28 22.61
N THR A 257 32.94 -16.21 21.87
CA THR A 257 32.28 -15.00 22.33
C THR A 257 31.05 -14.75 21.49
N ILE A 258 29.88 -14.74 22.11
CA ILE A 258 28.60 -14.36 21.48
C ILE A 258 28.31 -12.93 21.88
N LEU A 259 28.17 -12.06 20.89
CA LEU A 259 27.78 -10.68 21.06
C LEU A 259 26.29 -10.56 20.72
N SER A 260 25.51 -10.14 21.67
CA SER A 260 24.11 -9.79 21.50
C SER A 260 23.89 -8.31 21.85
N GLU A 261 22.69 -7.79 21.66
CA GLU A 261 22.38 -6.38 21.93
C GLU A 261 22.62 -6.04 23.40
N LYS A 262 22.24 -6.94 24.33
CA LYS A 262 22.32 -6.72 25.79
C LYS A 262 23.60 -7.28 26.44
N TYR A 263 24.21 -8.31 25.85
CA TYR A 263 25.30 -9.03 26.50
C TYR A 263 26.46 -9.34 25.55
N GLU A 264 27.67 -9.34 26.10
CA GLU A 264 28.81 -10.12 25.60
C GLU A 264 28.91 -11.38 26.43
N ALA A 265 28.69 -12.54 25.82
CA ALA A 265 28.73 -13.85 26.47
C ALA A 265 29.98 -14.63 26.01
N THR A 266 30.82 -15.00 26.97
CA THR A 266 32.12 -15.66 26.67
C THR A 266 32.25 -16.98 27.42
N PHE A 267 32.68 -18.04 26.70
CA PHE A 267 32.97 -19.37 27.25
C PHE A 267 33.99 -20.09 26.38
N THR A 268 34.53 -21.24 26.86
CA THR A 268 35.57 -22.00 26.14
C THR A 268 35.03 -23.37 25.67
N ARG A 269 35.44 -23.77 24.48
CA ARG A 269 35.22 -25.10 23.88
C ARG A 269 36.51 -25.76 23.50
N THR A 270 36.61 -27.09 23.67
CA THR A 270 37.73 -27.88 23.19
C THR A 270 37.36 -28.64 21.92
N ALA A 271 38.12 -28.46 20.84
CA ALA A 271 37.93 -29.20 19.60
C ALA A 271 38.20 -30.70 19.83
N LYS A 272 37.30 -31.57 19.36
CA LYS A 272 37.44 -33.02 19.54
C LYS A 272 38.09 -33.71 18.37
N ILE A 273 38.17 -33.06 17.22
CA ILE A 273 38.70 -33.61 15.96
C ILE A 273 39.50 -32.55 15.21
N ASP A 274 40.34 -32.99 14.29
CA ASP A 274 40.97 -32.12 13.31
C ASP A 274 39.98 -31.71 12.24
N PHE A 275 40.03 -30.41 11.82
CA PHE A 275 39.23 -29.94 10.71
C PHE A 275 39.95 -30.16 9.39
N ALA A 276 39.21 -30.59 8.37
CA ALA A 276 39.68 -30.85 7.03
C ALA A 276 38.98 -29.93 6.01
N ALA A 277 39.61 -29.65 4.89
CA ALA A 277 38.99 -29.00 3.75
C ALA A 277 37.81 -29.86 3.22
N ASN A 278 36.89 -29.27 2.53
CA ASN A 278 35.69 -29.88 1.97
C ASN A 278 34.83 -30.65 2.99
N ALA A 279 34.77 -30.16 4.24
CA ALA A 279 33.98 -30.75 5.30
C ALA A 279 33.21 -29.68 6.08
N CYS A 280 31.99 -30.04 6.51
CA CYS A 280 31.16 -29.20 7.37
C CYS A 280 31.21 -29.72 8.82
N TYR A 281 31.34 -28.79 9.78
CA TYR A 281 31.42 -29.10 11.21
C TYR A 281 30.33 -28.31 11.95
N THR A 282 29.43 -28.98 12.63
CA THR A 282 28.41 -28.35 13.45
C THR A 282 28.91 -28.10 14.85
N LEU A 283 28.81 -26.87 15.33
CA LEU A 283 29.04 -26.46 16.72
C LEU A 283 27.68 -26.25 17.41
N PRO A 284 27.15 -27.27 18.10
CA PRO A 284 25.91 -27.12 18.85
C PRO A 284 26.20 -26.31 20.12
N LEU A 285 25.56 -25.14 20.22
CA LEU A 285 25.76 -24.17 21.31
C LEU A 285 24.47 -24.03 22.13
N THR A 286 24.12 -25.10 22.87
CA THR A 286 23.06 -25.02 23.90
C THR A 286 23.63 -24.24 25.10
N LEU A 287 23.36 -22.95 25.17
CA LEU A 287 24.02 -22.02 26.10
C LEU A 287 23.75 -22.35 27.56
N ALA A 288 22.64 -22.95 27.88
CA ALA A 288 22.32 -23.45 29.23
C ALA A 288 23.28 -24.55 29.75
N ASN A 289 24.08 -25.16 28.86
CA ASN A 289 25.07 -26.18 29.23
C ASN A 289 26.41 -25.57 29.70
N TYR A 290 26.57 -24.23 29.63
CA TYR A 290 27.81 -23.55 29.99
C TYR A 290 27.67 -22.86 31.34
N THR A 291 28.51 -23.25 32.28
CA THR A 291 28.50 -22.75 33.68
C THR A 291 28.73 -21.23 33.69
N GLU A 292 29.63 -20.71 32.83
CA GLU A 292 29.93 -19.30 32.70
C GLU A 292 28.72 -18.46 32.29
N ILE A 293 27.84 -19.02 31.47
CA ILE A 293 26.59 -18.38 31.05
C ILE A 293 25.53 -18.48 32.17
N THR A 294 25.35 -19.67 32.72
CA THR A 294 24.28 -19.91 33.69
C THR A 294 24.52 -19.27 35.07
N ASN A 295 25.78 -19.10 35.48
CA ASN A 295 26.15 -18.39 36.72
C ASN A 295 26.47 -16.90 36.52
N GLY A 296 26.46 -16.42 35.23
CA GLY A 296 26.75 -15.05 34.89
C GLY A 296 28.20 -14.61 34.87
N SER A 297 29.17 -15.50 35.18
CA SER A 297 30.59 -15.14 35.21
C SER A 297 31.20 -14.84 33.83
N GLY A 298 30.60 -15.39 32.78
CA GLY A 298 30.93 -15.12 31.38
C GLY A 298 30.03 -14.09 30.71
N LEU A 299 29.16 -13.39 31.45
CA LEU A 299 28.23 -12.38 30.91
C LEU A 299 28.71 -10.96 31.28
N THR A 300 28.87 -10.13 30.26
CA THR A 300 29.12 -8.70 30.45
C THR A 300 27.94 -7.90 29.89
N PRO A 301 27.20 -7.14 30.75
CA PRO A 301 26.09 -6.30 30.28
C PRO A 301 26.60 -5.19 29.33
N ARG A 302 25.87 -4.96 28.25
CA ARG A 302 26.14 -3.92 27.24
C ARG A 302 25.12 -2.80 27.32
N ALA A 303 25.48 -1.62 26.83
CA ALA A 303 24.60 -0.46 26.73
C ALA A 303 23.63 -0.63 25.52
N GLY A 304 22.80 -1.68 25.52
CA GLY A 304 21.91 -2.02 24.41
C GLY A 304 20.44 -2.13 24.79
N ILE A 305 19.55 -1.82 23.83
CA ILE A 305 18.11 -2.07 23.89
C ILE A 305 17.78 -3.19 22.90
N SER A 306 17.28 -4.32 23.37
CA SER A 306 16.98 -5.47 22.52
C SER A 306 15.54 -5.49 21.99
N SER A 307 14.61 -4.81 22.66
CA SER A 307 13.25 -4.62 22.22
C SER A 307 12.70 -3.27 22.67
N PHE A 308 11.79 -2.69 21.86
CA PHE A 308 11.10 -1.45 22.18
C PHE A 308 9.68 -1.54 21.62
N LYS A 309 8.67 -1.35 22.50
CA LYS A 309 7.27 -1.55 22.13
C LYS A 309 6.34 -0.68 22.98
N PHE A 310 5.09 -0.56 22.53
CA PHE A 310 4.01 0.04 23.30
C PHE A 310 2.96 -1.02 23.61
N GLU A 311 2.87 -1.45 24.85
CA GLU A 311 1.86 -2.39 25.29
C GLU A 311 0.51 -1.70 25.45
N VAL A 312 -0.56 -2.33 24.97
CA VAL A 312 -1.94 -1.84 25.10
C VAL A 312 -2.33 -1.63 26.56
N ALA A 313 -1.91 -2.53 27.44
CA ALA A 313 -2.20 -2.45 28.87
C ALA A 313 -1.63 -1.18 29.52
N ASN A 314 -0.47 -0.70 29.07
CA ASN A 314 0.19 0.50 29.58
C ASN A 314 -0.25 1.79 28.86
N ASN A 315 -0.94 1.65 27.71
CA ASN A 315 -1.35 2.74 26.82
C ASN A 315 -2.85 2.65 26.48
N ALA A 316 -3.68 2.28 27.44
CA ALA A 316 -5.12 2.11 27.25
C ALA A 316 -5.78 3.37 26.64
N GLY A 317 -6.56 3.19 25.60
CA GLY A 317 -7.21 4.27 24.85
C GLY A 317 -6.32 5.03 23.88
N LYS A 318 -5.02 4.73 23.82
CA LYS A 318 -4.04 5.34 22.89
C LYS A 318 -3.54 4.33 21.87
N ILE A 319 -3.23 3.12 22.32
CA ILE A 319 -2.94 1.97 21.46
C ILE A 319 -4.17 1.05 21.46
N LEU A 320 -4.63 0.68 20.27
CA LEU A 320 -5.86 -0.10 20.11
C LEU A 320 -5.59 -1.59 20.36
N GLY A 321 -6.46 -2.23 21.13
CA GLY A 321 -6.37 -3.65 21.47
C GLY A 321 -6.91 -4.60 20.40
N THR A 322 -7.37 -4.06 19.27
CA THR A 322 -7.94 -4.83 18.16
C THR A 322 -7.59 -4.17 16.83
N LYS A 323 -7.15 -4.95 15.86
CA LYS A 323 -6.91 -4.51 14.48
C LYS A 323 -7.70 -5.33 13.47
N LEU A 324 -7.93 -4.77 12.30
CA LEU A 324 -8.44 -5.49 11.14
C LEU A 324 -7.30 -6.18 10.40
N VAL A 325 -7.53 -7.42 10.00
CA VAL A 325 -6.58 -8.21 9.21
C VAL A 325 -7.33 -8.91 8.08
N ALA A 326 -6.71 -8.96 6.92
CA ALA A 326 -7.18 -9.77 5.81
C ALA A 326 -6.78 -11.24 6.05
N CYS A 327 -7.71 -12.16 5.80
CA CYS A 327 -7.51 -13.60 5.92
C CYS A 327 -7.87 -14.29 4.61
N GLU A 328 -7.01 -15.18 4.13
CA GLU A 328 -7.31 -16.02 2.97
C GLU A 328 -8.36 -17.08 3.33
N LEU A 329 -9.37 -17.19 2.49
CA LEU A 329 -10.39 -18.24 2.52
C LEU A 329 -10.26 -19.10 1.27
N THR A 330 -10.93 -20.25 1.27
CA THR A 330 -10.96 -21.18 0.10
C THR A 330 -11.47 -20.52 -1.18
N ASN A 331 -12.26 -19.43 -1.06
CA ASN A 331 -12.89 -18.73 -2.18
C ASN A 331 -12.59 -17.21 -2.19
N GLY A 332 -11.45 -16.76 -1.68
CA GLY A 332 -11.07 -15.36 -1.67
C GLY A 332 -10.51 -14.88 -0.33
N VAL A 333 -10.39 -13.56 -0.15
CA VAL A 333 -9.91 -12.92 1.07
C VAL A 333 -11.07 -12.28 1.82
N THR A 334 -11.13 -12.43 3.13
CA THR A 334 -12.03 -11.73 4.03
C THR A 334 -11.24 -10.89 5.02
N THR A 335 -11.88 -9.86 5.57
CA THR A 335 -11.33 -9.06 6.65
C THR A 335 -11.99 -9.47 7.96
N THR A 336 -11.22 -9.59 9.02
CA THR A 336 -11.70 -9.93 10.37
C THR A 336 -10.92 -9.17 11.42
N THR A 337 -11.43 -9.16 12.66
CA THR A 337 -10.72 -8.59 13.80
C THR A 337 -9.68 -9.56 14.35
N SER A 338 -8.55 -9.01 14.78
CA SER A 338 -7.51 -9.74 15.51
C SER A 338 -7.10 -8.97 16.76
N PRO A 339 -6.95 -9.63 17.93
CA PRO A 339 -6.45 -8.98 19.14
C PRO A 339 -5.00 -8.48 18.94
N VAL A 340 -4.70 -7.34 19.56
CA VAL A 340 -3.35 -6.75 19.60
C VAL A 340 -3.00 -6.53 21.06
N ALA A 341 -1.86 -7.06 21.50
CA ALA A 341 -1.35 -6.84 22.86
C ALA A 341 -0.36 -5.66 22.91
N GLU A 342 0.33 -5.39 21.81
CA GLU A 342 1.43 -4.44 21.73
C GLU A 342 1.72 -3.99 20.30
N GLU A 343 2.30 -2.81 20.15
CA GLU A 343 2.89 -2.31 18.89
C GLU A 343 4.42 -2.33 19.06
N VAL A 344 5.10 -3.13 18.25
CA VAL A 344 6.57 -3.32 18.31
C VAL A 344 7.25 -2.39 17.32
N LEU A 345 8.29 -1.66 17.78
CA LEU A 345 9.10 -0.80 16.95
C LEU A 345 10.32 -1.56 16.41
N ASN A 346 10.75 -1.18 15.21
CA ASN A 346 11.97 -1.72 14.62
C ASN A 346 13.22 -1.02 15.19
N ILE A 347 14.22 -1.81 15.54
CA ILE A 347 15.54 -1.31 15.98
C ILE A 347 16.51 -1.48 14.80
N GLY A 348 17.00 -0.36 14.28
CA GLY A 348 17.98 -0.31 13.18
C GLY A 348 19.42 -0.51 13.66
N GLU A 349 20.34 -0.78 12.73
CA GLU A 349 21.78 -0.96 13.02
C GLU A 349 22.46 0.31 13.50
N ASP A 350 21.94 1.47 13.12
CA ASP A 350 22.43 2.81 13.49
C ASP A 350 21.87 3.32 14.83
N ASN A 351 21.34 2.43 15.68
CA ASN A 351 20.65 2.74 16.94
C ASN A 351 19.41 3.63 16.75
N THR A 352 18.78 3.61 15.59
CA THR A 352 17.45 4.18 15.41
C THR A 352 16.39 3.16 15.85
N ILE A 353 15.35 3.64 16.52
CA ILE A 353 14.16 2.87 16.87
C ILE A 353 12.97 3.56 16.21
N SER A 354 12.27 2.88 15.32
CA SER A 354 11.22 3.53 14.56
C SER A 354 10.00 2.64 14.33
N GLY A 355 8.84 3.26 14.24
CA GLY A 355 7.59 2.59 13.89
C GLY A 355 6.52 3.57 13.45
N CYS A 356 5.60 3.09 12.62
CA CYS A 356 4.42 3.82 12.18
C CYS A 356 3.18 3.12 12.77
N ILE A 357 2.42 3.87 13.57
CA ILE A 357 1.13 3.44 14.12
C ILE A 357 0.07 4.29 13.40
N PRO A 358 -0.63 3.75 12.40
CA PRO A 358 -1.38 4.54 11.40
C PRO A 358 -2.43 5.47 12.02
N TYR A 359 -3.05 5.07 13.11
CA TYR A 359 -4.13 5.77 13.78
C TYR A 359 -3.67 6.63 14.98
N LEU A 360 -2.37 6.77 15.20
CA LEU A 360 -1.87 7.44 16.41
C LEU A 360 -2.18 8.94 16.39
N TYR A 361 -2.86 9.40 17.44
CA TYR A 361 -3.20 10.81 17.67
C TYR A 361 -2.75 11.32 19.07
N ASP A 362 -2.49 10.45 20.03
CA ASP A 362 -1.90 10.80 21.33
C ASP A 362 -0.48 10.23 21.44
N PHE A 363 0.51 11.08 21.20
CA PHE A 363 1.92 10.72 21.22
C PHE A 363 2.53 10.62 22.62
N ASN A 364 1.76 10.86 23.69
CA ASN A 364 2.25 10.70 25.05
C ASN A 364 2.09 9.24 25.51
N LEU A 365 3.11 8.42 25.21
CA LEU A 365 3.07 6.97 25.34
C LEU A 365 4.02 6.47 26.41
N VAL A 366 3.68 5.33 27.02
CA VAL A 366 4.51 4.57 27.95
C VAL A 366 5.19 3.44 27.19
N PRO A 367 6.48 3.53 26.88
CA PRO A 367 7.19 2.45 26.20
C PRO A 367 7.58 1.35 27.16
N THR A 368 7.56 0.12 26.67
CA THR A 368 8.19 -1.06 27.27
C THR A 368 9.45 -1.36 26.46
N PHE A 369 10.61 -1.36 27.12
CA PHE A 369 11.89 -1.66 26.49
C PHE A 369 12.66 -2.67 27.35
N ASP A 370 13.54 -3.45 26.69
CA ASP A 370 14.33 -4.47 27.34
C ASP A 370 15.82 -4.16 27.27
N VAL A 371 16.46 -4.15 28.41
CA VAL A 371 17.89 -3.91 28.62
C VAL A 371 18.48 -4.95 29.57
N ALA A 372 19.80 -5.11 29.60
CA ALA A 372 20.46 -6.00 30.57
C ALA A 372 20.25 -5.51 32.00
N GLU A 373 20.33 -6.43 32.96
CA GLU A 373 20.23 -6.11 34.40
C GLU A 373 21.38 -5.15 34.81
N GLY A 374 21.02 -4.12 35.54
CA GLY A 374 21.97 -3.11 36.01
C GLY A 374 22.29 -2.01 35.01
N VAL A 375 21.78 -2.08 33.79
CA VAL A 375 21.92 -1.03 32.80
C VAL A 375 20.96 0.14 33.09
N LYS A 376 21.46 1.37 32.99
CA LYS A 376 20.71 2.59 33.23
C LYS A 376 20.23 3.20 31.91
N VAL A 377 18.96 3.57 31.84
CA VAL A 377 18.33 4.25 30.69
C VAL A 377 17.83 5.62 31.12
N THR A 378 18.18 6.66 30.35
CA THR A 378 17.75 8.05 30.63
C THR A 378 17.26 8.75 29.38
N VAL A 379 16.34 9.73 29.57
CA VAL A 379 15.96 10.72 28.55
C VAL A 379 16.24 12.10 29.16
N ASN A 380 17.05 12.90 28.47
CA ASN A 380 17.50 14.19 28.99
C ASN A 380 18.04 14.12 30.42
N GLY A 381 18.78 13.05 30.78
CA GLY A 381 19.34 12.78 32.09
C GLY A 381 18.33 12.27 33.14
N VAL A 382 17.05 12.18 32.83
CA VAL A 382 16.00 11.63 33.69
C VAL A 382 15.87 10.14 33.48
N GLU A 383 15.98 9.35 34.57
CA GLU A 383 15.88 7.89 34.49
C GLU A 383 14.52 7.43 33.98
N GLN A 384 14.54 6.46 33.10
CA GLN A 384 13.39 5.86 32.49
C GLN A 384 13.14 4.47 33.06
N LYS A 385 11.88 4.19 33.40
CA LYS A 385 11.45 2.88 33.86
C LYS A 385 10.56 2.25 32.79
N SER A 386 11.00 1.12 32.25
CA SER A 386 10.27 0.33 31.26
C SER A 386 8.85 0.00 31.72
N GLY A 387 7.86 0.21 30.86
CA GLY A 387 6.45 -0.02 31.13
C GLY A 387 5.80 0.98 32.11
N VAL A 388 6.51 2.07 32.52
CA VAL A 388 6.02 3.02 33.53
C VAL A 388 6.19 4.47 33.14
N THR A 389 7.40 4.88 32.65
CA THR A 389 7.68 6.28 32.39
C THR A 389 7.18 6.71 31.02
N ALA A 390 6.20 7.61 30.99
CA ALA A 390 5.67 8.16 29.75
C ALA A 390 6.64 9.18 29.11
N GLN A 391 6.67 9.20 27.77
CA GLN A 391 7.36 10.19 26.96
C GLN A 391 6.46 10.70 25.83
N ASN A 392 6.70 11.94 25.40
CA ASN A 392 6.01 12.51 24.24
C ASN A 392 6.82 12.25 22.97
N PHE A 393 6.31 11.40 22.10
CA PHE A 393 6.92 11.00 20.85
C PHE A 393 6.44 11.82 19.62
N SER A 394 5.80 12.96 19.83
CA SER A 394 5.46 13.89 18.71
C SER A 394 6.70 14.43 18.00
N LYS A 395 7.89 14.25 18.60
CA LYS A 395 9.21 14.48 18.02
C LYS A 395 10.13 13.33 18.42
N PRO A 396 11.23 13.09 17.69
CA PRO A 396 12.20 12.06 18.06
C PRO A 396 12.69 12.24 19.51
N VAL A 397 12.77 11.15 20.26
CA VAL A 397 13.20 11.10 21.66
C VAL A 397 14.49 10.30 21.77
N THR A 398 15.55 10.89 22.35
CA THR A 398 16.82 10.19 22.57
C THR A 398 16.84 9.49 23.91
N TYR A 399 17.00 8.17 23.88
CA TYR A 399 17.22 7.30 25.03
C TYR A 399 18.73 7.03 25.17
N THR A 400 19.35 7.55 26.23
CA THR A 400 20.75 7.25 26.55
C THR A 400 20.81 6.04 27.46
N VAL A 401 21.46 4.98 26.98
CA VAL A 401 21.66 3.71 27.68
C VAL A 401 23.10 3.64 28.16
N THR A 402 23.33 3.29 29.42
CA THR A 402 24.66 3.28 30.04
C THR A 402 24.90 1.97 30.79
N SER A 403 26.02 1.30 30.48
CA SER A 403 26.50 0.10 31.17
C SER A 403 27.99 0.29 31.53
N GLY A 404 28.31 0.43 32.81
CA GLY A 404 29.66 0.73 33.24
C GLY A 404 30.22 2.01 32.62
N THR A 405 31.23 1.91 31.77
CA THR A 405 31.84 3.01 31.01
C THR A 405 31.28 3.13 29.59
N GLU A 406 30.50 2.15 29.12
CA GLU A 406 29.85 2.17 27.80
C GLU A 406 28.59 3.03 27.90
N SER A 407 28.40 3.89 26.88
CA SER A 407 27.18 4.68 26.71
C SER A 407 26.76 4.66 25.23
N ARG A 408 25.45 4.48 24.98
CA ARG A 408 24.90 4.45 23.65
C ARG A 408 23.58 5.22 23.61
N ASP A 409 23.40 6.03 22.57
CA ASP A 409 22.16 6.77 22.33
C ASP A 409 21.31 6.05 21.30
N TYR A 410 20.02 5.90 21.60
CA TYR A 410 18.99 5.42 20.68
C TYR A 410 18.03 6.54 20.37
N THR A 411 17.82 6.85 19.10
CA THR A 411 16.82 7.83 18.65
C THR A 411 15.52 7.12 18.33
N VAL A 412 14.50 7.36 19.16
CA VAL A 412 13.16 6.76 18.98
C VAL A 412 12.27 7.71 18.21
N THR A 413 11.76 7.26 17.07
CA THR A 413 10.84 8.00 16.20
C THR A 413 9.55 7.22 16.01
N VAL A 414 8.43 7.80 16.43
CA VAL A 414 7.09 7.24 16.27
C VAL A 414 6.31 8.14 15.33
N THR A 415 5.74 7.58 14.29
CA THR A 415 4.93 8.32 13.31
C THR A 415 3.54 7.72 13.19
N ASN A 416 2.62 8.48 12.61
CA ASN A 416 1.38 8.00 12.04
C ASN A 416 1.44 8.12 10.50
N THR A 417 0.31 7.97 9.81
CA THR A 417 0.28 8.09 8.33
C THR A 417 0.47 9.52 7.80
N GLY A 418 0.44 10.52 8.68
CA GLY A 418 0.42 11.94 8.30
C GLY A 418 -1.00 12.48 8.03
N LEU A 419 -2.02 11.62 8.07
CA LEU A 419 -3.41 12.03 7.97
C LEU A 419 -4.01 12.40 9.33
N PRO A 420 -5.01 13.29 9.37
CA PRO A 420 -5.82 13.51 10.56
C PRO A 420 -6.53 12.22 10.99
N VAL A 421 -6.82 12.10 12.28
CA VAL A 421 -7.50 10.93 12.85
C VAL A 421 -8.90 11.32 13.32
N VAL A 422 -9.91 10.61 12.86
CA VAL A 422 -11.30 10.74 13.32
C VAL A 422 -11.63 9.58 14.23
N VAL A 423 -12.08 9.89 15.43
CA VAL A 423 -12.53 8.89 16.42
C VAL A 423 -14.02 9.04 16.61
N VAL A 424 -14.78 7.98 16.31
CA VAL A 424 -16.23 7.95 16.55
C VAL A 424 -16.60 6.86 17.53
N ASN A 425 -17.43 7.22 18.51
CA ASN A 425 -17.94 6.33 19.53
C ASN A 425 -19.48 6.31 19.43
N GLN A 426 -19.98 5.23 18.84
CA GLN A 426 -21.40 4.99 18.71
C GLN A 426 -21.97 4.46 20.02
N SER A 427 -23.03 5.08 20.53
CA SER A 427 -23.77 4.60 21.69
C SER A 427 -24.58 3.33 21.38
N ALA A 428 -25.09 2.70 22.44
CA ALA A 428 -26.03 1.59 22.30
C ALA A 428 -27.49 2.05 22.08
N SER A 429 -27.75 3.36 22.00
CA SER A 429 -29.09 3.92 21.84
C SER A 429 -29.68 3.64 20.46
N MET A 430 -30.98 3.36 20.42
CA MET A 430 -31.76 3.20 19.21
C MET A 430 -33.12 3.85 19.44
N ALA A 431 -33.38 4.96 18.77
CA ALA A 431 -34.67 5.66 18.86
C ALA A 431 -35.67 5.21 17.78
N GLY A 432 -35.16 4.60 16.71
CA GLY A 432 -35.94 4.05 15.60
C GLY A 432 -35.01 3.36 14.60
N GLY A 433 -35.55 2.63 13.64
CA GLY A 433 -34.75 1.91 12.65
C GLY A 433 -34.24 0.55 13.12
N THR A 434 -33.13 0.06 12.57
CA THR A 434 -32.58 -1.26 12.82
C THR A 434 -31.07 -1.26 12.97
N TRP A 435 -30.55 -2.20 13.76
CA TRP A 435 -29.13 -2.54 13.80
C TRP A 435 -28.76 -3.46 12.62
N LYS A 436 -27.61 -3.19 12.03
CA LYS A 436 -26.97 -4.07 11.06
C LYS A 436 -25.63 -4.53 11.62
N THR A 437 -25.28 -5.78 11.40
CA THR A 437 -23.95 -6.30 11.77
C THR A 437 -22.94 -5.89 10.70
N TRP A 438 -21.87 -5.23 11.11
CA TRP A 438 -20.69 -5.02 10.28
C TRP A 438 -19.79 -6.26 10.41
N ALA A 439 -19.95 -7.18 9.47
CA ALA A 439 -19.39 -8.54 9.59
C ALA A 439 -17.87 -8.54 9.84
N GLU A 440 -17.15 -7.66 9.17
CA GLU A 440 -15.69 -7.56 9.22
C GLU A 440 -15.16 -7.07 10.57
N THR A 441 -15.95 -6.29 11.30
CA THR A 441 -15.58 -5.75 12.63
C THR A 441 -16.27 -6.44 13.78
N GLY A 442 -17.36 -7.18 13.52
CA GLY A 442 -18.26 -7.70 14.55
C GLY A 442 -19.12 -6.65 15.23
N LEU A 443 -19.03 -5.38 14.85
CA LEU A 443 -19.79 -4.29 15.45
C LEU A 443 -21.22 -4.25 14.93
N GLN A 444 -22.13 -3.72 15.78
CA GLN A 444 -23.46 -3.33 15.37
C GLN A 444 -23.46 -1.86 14.96
N ILE A 445 -24.00 -1.55 13.79
CA ILE A 445 -24.11 -0.20 13.24
C ILE A 445 -25.58 0.11 12.91
N ARG A 446 -25.99 1.37 13.06
CA ARG A 446 -27.35 1.78 12.73
C ARG A 446 -27.57 1.81 11.21
N SER A 447 -28.71 1.31 10.75
CA SER A 447 -29.11 1.37 9.34
C SER A 447 -29.26 2.82 8.87
N LYS A 448 -29.25 3.04 7.55
CA LYS A 448 -29.44 4.38 6.96
C LYS A 448 -30.79 5.02 7.30
N ASP A 449 -31.77 4.18 7.59
CA ASP A 449 -33.16 4.59 7.87
C ASP A 449 -33.45 4.78 9.37
N SER A 450 -32.43 4.65 10.22
CA SER A 450 -32.57 4.89 11.66
C SER A 450 -32.72 6.37 11.95
N ASP A 451 -33.46 6.68 13.02
CA ASP A 451 -33.50 8.04 13.56
C ASP A 451 -32.10 8.49 13.99
N TRP A 452 -31.91 9.80 14.06
CA TRP A 452 -30.65 10.38 14.50
C TRP A 452 -30.56 10.37 16.02
N PRO A 453 -29.68 9.58 16.65
CA PRO A 453 -29.38 9.73 18.05
C PRO A 453 -28.58 11.01 18.28
N GLU A 454 -28.47 11.44 19.56
CA GLU A 454 -27.74 12.62 19.96
C GLU A 454 -26.65 12.31 21.00
N ASP A 455 -26.42 11.02 21.26
CA ASP A 455 -25.51 10.50 22.28
C ASP A 455 -24.36 9.66 21.72
N ASP A 456 -24.10 9.71 20.43
CA ASP A 456 -22.85 9.34 19.84
C ASP A 456 -21.84 10.50 19.98
N TYR A 457 -20.56 10.19 19.88
CA TYR A 457 -19.51 11.20 20.04
C TYR A 457 -18.46 11.09 18.92
N ILE A 458 -17.98 12.27 18.50
CA ILE A 458 -16.90 12.39 17.52
C ILE A 458 -15.79 13.27 18.07
N SER A 459 -14.56 12.83 17.89
CA SER A 459 -13.35 13.66 18.02
C SER A 459 -12.57 13.66 16.71
N VAL A 460 -11.92 14.77 16.41
CA VAL A 460 -11.03 14.91 15.26
C VAL A 460 -9.70 15.45 15.75
N TYR A 461 -8.63 14.80 15.34
CA TYR A 461 -7.25 15.18 15.66
C TYR A 461 -6.48 15.48 14.39
N ASN A 462 -5.68 16.53 14.39
CA ASN A 462 -4.72 16.77 13.32
C ASN A 462 -3.63 15.69 13.35
N ALA A 463 -2.88 15.55 12.26
CA ALA A 463 -1.82 14.54 12.14
C ALA A 463 -0.74 14.63 13.23
N ASP A 464 -0.50 15.81 13.77
CA ASP A 464 0.44 16.06 14.88
C ASP A 464 -0.13 15.76 16.28
N GLY A 465 -1.38 15.27 16.34
CA GLY A 465 -2.08 14.95 17.57
C GLY A 465 -2.78 16.12 18.26
N THR A 466 -2.71 17.32 17.66
CA THR A 466 -3.47 18.47 18.18
C THR A 466 -4.96 18.28 17.95
N VAL A 467 -5.78 18.71 18.92
CA VAL A 467 -7.24 18.52 18.87
C VAL A 467 -7.85 19.54 17.92
N ASN A 468 -8.59 19.05 16.93
CA ASN A 468 -9.42 19.86 16.03
C ASN A 468 -10.88 19.91 16.54
N VAL A 469 -11.47 18.76 16.86
CA VAL A 469 -12.80 18.62 17.46
C VAL A 469 -12.69 17.72 18.68
N ASP A 470 -13.14 18.19 19.85
CA ASP A 470 -13.06 17.45 21.09
C ASP A 470 -14.41 16.92 21.53
N ASN A 471 -14.59 15.61 21.44
CA ASN A 471 -15.68 14.82 22.00
C ASN A 471 -17.08 15.47 21.86
N LYS A 472 -17.46 15.86 20.64
CA LYS A 472 -18.74 16.51 20.35
C LYS A 472 -19.84 15.48 20.15
N ALA A 473 -21.01 15.78 20.72
CA ALA A 473 -22.21 14.96 20.58
C ALA A 473 -22.74 14.99 19.13
N CYS A 474 -23.09 13.82 18.60
CA CYS A 474 -23.59 13.64 17.26
C CYS A 474 -24.50 12.41 17.16
N GLY A 475 -25.01 12.13 16.00
CA GLY A 475 -25.61 10.87 15.61
C GLY A 475 -24.88 10.28 14.41
N LEU A 476 -24.62 8.97 14.44
CA LEU A 476 -24.03 8.20 13.35
C LEU A 476 -25.01 7.17 12.81
N ARG A 477 -25.02 7.00 11.50
CA ARG A 477 -25.74 5.93 10.81
C ARG A 477 -25.07 5.59 9.48
N LEU A 478 -25.36 4.41 8.95
CA LEU A 478 -24.97 4.05 7.59
C LEU A 478 -25.50 5.07 6.59
N ARG A 479 -24.81 5.21 5.46
CA ARG A 479 -25.26 5.96 4.30
C ARG A 479 -25.11 5.16 3.01
N GLY A 480 -25.66 5.73 1.94
CA GLY A 480 -25.58 5.20 0.59
C GLY A 480 -26.60 4.10 0.31
N ASN A 481 -26.82 3.82 -0.96
CA ASN A 481 -27.73 2.77 -1.42
C ASN A 481 -26.92 1.46 -1.63
N SER A 482 -26.07 1.40 -2.66
CA SER A 482 -25.20 0.23 -2.91
C SER A 482 -24.05 0.14 -1.90
N SER A 483 -23.39 1.25 -1.59
CA SER A 483 -22.16 1.29 -0.79
C SER A 483 -22.32 0.81 0.66
N GLN A 484 -23.54 0.88 1.25
CA GLN A 484 -23.82 0.29 2.56
C GLN A 484 -23.68 -1.24 2.61
N SER A 485 -23.72 -1.92 1.47
CA SER A 485 -23.54 -3.38 1.39
C SER A 485 -22.09 -3.82 1.22
N TYR A 486 -21.19 -2.90 0.88
CA TYR A 486 -19.76 -3.21 0.75
C TYR A 486 -19.10 -3.55 2.09
N PRO A 487 -17.97 -4.27 2.11
CA PRO A 487 -17.25 -4.62 3.33
C PRO A 487 -16.85 -3.41 4.16
N LYS A 488 -16.29 -2.38 3.55
CA LYS A 488 -15.92 -1.11 4.19
C LYS A 488 -17.12 -0.15 4.14
N LYS A 489 -17.67 0.20 5.30
CA LYS A 489 -18.95 0.90 5.42
C LYS A 489 -18.81 2.42 5.42
N PRO A 490 -19.59 3.15 4.62
CA PRO A 490 -19.69 4.61 4.69
C PRO A 490 -20.69 5.07 5.76
N PHE A 491 -20.46 6.26 6.32
CA PHE A 491 -21.30 6.82 7.39
C PHE A 491 -21.78 8.23 7.09
N ALA A 492 -22.96 8.55 7.59
CA ALA A 492 -23.47 9.90 7.71
C ALA A 492 -23.43 10.32 9.18
N ILE A 493 -23.08 11.59 9.42
CA ILE A 493 -22.94 12.20 10.73
C ILE A 493 -23.89 13.40 10.80
N LYS A 494 -24.66 13.50 11.90
CA LYS A 494 -25.43 14.69 12.25
C LYS A 494 -24.97 15.19 13.60
N MET A 495 -24.26 16.32 13.61
CA MET A 495 -23.84 16.99 14.85
C MET A 495 -25.07 17.53 15.60
N VAL A 496 -25.07 17.44 16.94
CA VAL A 496 -26.08 18.11 17.77
C VAL A 496 -25.96 19.64 17.66
N LYS A 497 -24.72 20.13 17.63
CA LYS A 497 -24.39 21.55 17.38
C LYS A 497 -23.44 21.64 16.18
N LYS A 498 -23.55 22.71 15.37
CA LYS A 498 -22.60 22.96 14.27
C LYS A 498 -21.16 22.85 14.79
N ALA A 499 -20.27 22.30 14.00
CA ALA A 499 -18.84 22.22 14.26
C ALA A 499 -18.07 22.35 12.94
N ALA A 500 -16.99 23.13 12.94
CA ALA A 500 -16.01 23.11 11.86
C ALA A 500 -15.10 21.89 12.01
N MET A 501 -14.69 21.27 10.90
CA MET A 501 -13.81 20.11 10.88
C MET A 501 -12.72 20.27 9.82
N LEU A 502 -11.45 20.21 10.22
CA LEU A 502 -10.28 20.19 9.32
C LEU A 502 -10.31 21.32 8.27
N ASP A 503 -10.43 22.56 8.71
CA ASP A 503 -10.49 23.77 7.88
C ASP A 503 -11.77 23.93 7.02
N MET A 504 -12.72 23.01 7.13
CA MET A 504 -14.03 23.12 6.51
C MET A 504 -15.01 23.90 7.42
N PRO A 505 -15.89 24.75 6.87
CA PRO A 505 -16.84 25.57 7.64
C PRO A 505 -17.74 24.76 8.57
N GLU A 506 -18.20 25.39 9.65
CA GLU A 506 -19.05 24.73 10.62
C GLU A 506 -20.41 24.31 10.06
N HIS A 507 -20.77 23.05 10.28
CA HIS A 507 -22.06 22.54 9.88
C HIS A 507 -22.52 21.37 10.77
N LYS A 508 -23.82 21.00 10.70
CA LYS A 508 -24.33 19.81 11.38
C LYS A 508 -24.13 18.52 10.58
N ARG A 509 -24.02 18.60 9.26
CA ARG A 509 -24.04 17.42 8.37
C ARG A 509 -22.68 17.16 7.75
N TRP A 510 -22.18 15.94 7.98
CA TRP A 510 -20.91 15.44 7.48
C TRP A 510 -21.06 14.01 6.98
N VAL A 511 -20.15 13.56 6.14
CA VAL A 511 -20.08 12.18 5.69
C VAL A 511 -18.66 11.63 5.83
N LEU A 512 -18.56 10.34 6.05
CA LEU A 512 -17.34 9.55 5.95
C LEU A 512 -17.52 8.60 4.76
N LEU A 513 -16.94 8.96 3.61
CA LEU A 513 -16.98 8.16 2.40
C LEU A 513 -15.90 7.09 2.47
N ALA A 514 -16.30 5.84 2.26
CA ALA A 514 -15.39 4.69 2.38
C ALA A 514 -14.46 4.54 1.17
N ASN A 515 -14.84 5.07 0.01
CA ASN A 515 -14.12 4.96 -1.27
C ASN A 515 -13.61 3.53 -1.54
N TRP A 516 -14.42 2.51 -1.18
CA TRP A 516 -13.97 1.13 -1.17
C TRP A 516 -13.63 0.57 -2.55
N MET A 517 -14.30 1.08 -3.61
CA MET A 517 -14.07 0.65 -4.98
C MET A 517 -12.96 1.45 -5.69
N ASP A 518 -12.50 2.52 -5.07
CA ASP A 518 -11.47 3.40 -5.61
C ASP A 518 -10.08 2.94 -5.13
N ARG A 519 -9.25 2.40 -6.04
CA ARG A 519 -7.89 1.97 -5.73
C ARG A 519 -7.04 3.13 -5.20
N THR A 520 -7.31 4.33 -5.67
CA THR A 520 -6.57 5.54 -5.27
C THR A 520 -7.11 6.20 -4.02
N MET A 521 -8.36 5.92 -3.61
CA MET A 521 -9.08 6.61 -2.52
C MET A 521 -9.19 8.14 -2.73
N LEU A 522 -8.90 8.65 -3.93
CA LEU A 522 -8.79 10.08 -4.23
C LEU A 522 -9.83 10.60 -5.22
N ARG A 523 -10.55 9.74 -5.96
CA ARG A 523 -11.41 10.15 -7.08
C ARG A 523 -12.42 11.22 -6.68
N ASN A 524 -13.17 11.00 -5.59
CA ASN A 524 -14.10 12.02 -5.07
C ASN A 524 -13.37 13.33 -4.72
N ARG A 525 -12.23 13.27 -4.03
CA ARG A 525 -11.47 14.46 -3.63
C ARG A 525 -10.91 15.21 -4.83
N VAL A 526 -10.43 14.50 -5.85
CA VAL A 526 -9.93 15.10 -7.10
C VAL A 526 -11.06 15.82 -7.84
N VAL A 527 -12.24 15.20 -7.91
CA VAL A 527 -13.39 15.84 -8.58
C VAL A 527 -13.89 17.05 -7.80
N PHE A 528 -13.91 16.99 -6.48
CA PHE A 528 -14.20 18.20 -5.68
C PHE A 528 -13.21 19.32 -5.98
N GLU A 529 -11.92 19.01 -6.08
CA GLU A 529 -10.90 19.99 -6.49
C GLU A 529 -11.13 20.52 -7.91
N MET A 530 -11.48 19.66 -8.88
CA MET A 530 -11.84 20.10 -10.23
C MET A 530 -12.99 21.12 -10.19
N ALA A 531 -14.02 20.85 -9.41
CA ALA A 531 -15.17 21.71 -9.26
C ALA A 531 -14.81 23.02 -8.55
N HIS A 532 -13.98 23.00 -7.50
CA HIS A 532 -13.47 24.21 -6.82
C HIS A 532 -12.68 25.11 -7.76
N GLN A 533 -11.90 24.56 -8.69
CA GLN A 533 -11.23 25.37 -9.71
C GLN A 533 -12.20 26.12 -10.62
N LEU A 534 -13.43 25.61 -10.73
CA LEU A 534 -14.50 26.17 -11.57
C LEU A 534 -15.60 26.90 -10.77
N GLU A 535 -15.38 27.18 -9.49
CA GLU A 535 -16.30 28.00 -8.70
C GLU A 535 -16.19 29.50 -9.02
N GLU A 536 -17.27 30.22 -8.77
CA GLU A 536 -17.39 31.66 -9.01
C GLU A 536 -16.27 32.45 -8.32
N ASN A 537 -15.94 32.10 -7.08
CA ASN A 537 -14.87 32.74 -6.31
C ASN A 537 -13.47 32.53 -6.96
N ASN A 538 -13.31 31.52 -7.79
CA ASN A 538 -12.14 31.28 -8.61
C ASN A 538 -12.31 31.77 -10.07
N GLY A 539 -13.41 32.47 -10.35
CA GLY A 539 -13.76 32.99 -11.69
C GLY A 539 -14.24 31.87 -12.65
N GLY A 540 -14.81 30.78 -12.13
CA GLY A 540 -15.66 29.83 -12.83
C GLY A 540 -17.13 30.17 -12.69
N GLN A 541 -18.03 29.19 -12.85
CA GLN A 541 -19.48 29.39 -12.88
C GLN A 541 -20.26 28.47 -11.93
N LEU A 542 -19.56 27.62 -11.16
CA LEU A 542 -20.19 26.78 -10.14
C LEU A 542 -20.30 27.57 -8.82
N ALA A 543 -21.42 27.43 -8.13
CA ALA A 543 -21.64 28.20 -6.91
C ALA A 543 -20.82 27.65 -5.73
N TRP A 544 -21.01 26.41 -5.41
CA TRP A 544 -20.37 25.72 -4.29
C TRP A 544 -20.26 24.21 -4.57
N ASN A 545 -19.20 23.60 -4.09
CA ASN A 545 -19.02 22.15 -4.15
C ASN A 545 -18.41 21.63 -2.84
N PRO A 546 -18.64 20.34 -2.47
CA PRO A 546 -18.15 19.79 -1.23
C PRO A 546 -16.63 19.80 -1.13
N HIS A 547 -16.11 20.14 0.05
CA HIS A 547 -14.72 19.89 0.41
C HIS A 547 -14.59 18.55 1.12
N GLY A 548 -13.39 17.97 1.08
CA GLY A 548 -13.09 16.72 1.78
C GLY A 548 -11.61 16.59 2.15
N ARG A 549 -11.37 15.88 3.24
CA ARG A 549 -10.03 15.52 3.72
C ARG A 549 -9.95 14.02 3.98
N ASN A 550 -8.93 13.37 3.45
CA ASN A 550 -8.66 11.98 3.82
C ASN A 550 -8.23 11.91 5.28
N VAL A 551 -8.74 10.92 5.99
CA VAL A 551 -8.55 10.73 7.43
C VAL A 551 -8.37 9.25 7.75
N GLU A 552 -7.69 8.95 8.85
CA GLU A 552 -7.76 7.63 9.48
C GLU A 552 -8.98 7.56 10.39
N LEU A 553 -9.81 6.54 10.25
CA LEU A 553 -11.02 6.39 11.06
C LEU A 553 -10.85 5.31 12.13
N ILE A 554 -11.10 5.69 13.38
CA ILE A 554 -11.31 4.78 14.49
C ILE A 554 -12.80 4.74 14.82
N TYR A 555 -13.40 3.56 14.69
CA TYR A 555 -14.83 3.35 14.98
C TYR A 555 -14.98 2.38 16.17
N ASN A 556 -15.54 2.85 17.28
CA ASN A 556 -15.70 2.09 18.52
C ASN A 556 -14.43 1.32 18.92
N GLY A 557 -13.28 1.99 18.86
CA GLY A 557 -11.99 1.40 19.27
C GLY A 557 -11.34 0.46 18.24
N ILE A 558 -11.85 0.41 17.00
CA ILE A 558 -11.23 -0.33 15.89
C ILE A 558 -10.79 0.65 14.82
N HIS A 559 -9.52 0.60 14.41
CA HIS A 559 -9.05 1.33 13.24
C HIS A 559 -9.59 0.66 11.98
N VAL A 560 -10.35 1.41 11.19
CA VAL A 560 -11.05 0.90 10.00
C VAL A 560 -10.51 1.48 8.68
N GLY A 561 -9.38 2.18 8.75
CA GLY A 561 -8.61 2.63 7.59
C GLY A 561 -8.91 4.05 7.13
N ASN A 562 -8.51 4.33 5.90
CA ASN A 562 -8.63 5.63 5.25
C ASN A 562 -10.08 5.91 4.82
N TYR A 563 -10.60 7.08 5.18
CA TYR A 563 -11.91 7.59 4.77
C TYR A 563 -11.76 9.01 4.21
N LEU A 564 -12.69 9.45 3.37
CA LEU A 564 -12.84 10.85 3.04
C LEU A 564 -13.90 11.46 3.97
N LEU A 565 -13.47 12.27 4.94
CA LEU A 565 -14.37 13.14 5.70
C LEU A 565 -14.75 14.31 4.79
N ALA A 566 -16.02 14.44 4.46
CA ALA A 566 -16.48 15.43 3.51
C ALA A 566 -17.76 16.13 3.99
N GLU A 567 -17.96 17.30 3.41
CA GLU A 567 -19.18 18.06 3.53
C GLU A 567 -20.34 17.33 2.86
N GLN A 568 -21.48 17.25 3.52
CA GLN A 568 -22.71 16.75 2.90
C GLN A 568 -23.40 17.89 2.14
N ILE A 569 -23.86 17.65 0.93
CA ILE A 569 -24.66 18.60 0.16
C ILE A 569 -25.92 18.98 0.96
N LYS A 570 -26.08 20.26 1.24
CA LYS A 570 -27.21 20.86 1.93
C LYS A 570 -27.37 22.34 1.52
N ILE A 571 -28.57 22.83 1.57
CA ILE A 571 -28.84 24.26 1.53
C ILE A 571 -28.45 24.84 2.90
N ASP A 572 -27.46 25.71 2.93
CA ASP A 572 -27.00 26.46 4.13
C ASP A 572 -26.03 27.56 3.66
N GLY A 573 -25.86 28.61 4.45
CA GLY A 573 -24.98 29.74 4.13
C GLY A 573 -23.51 29.35 3.93
N ASP A 574 -23.04 28.27 4.57
CA ASP A 574 -21.70 27.72 4.44
C ASP A 574 -21.64 26.49 3.51
N ARG A 575 -22.67 26.22 2.77
CA ARG A 575 -22.80 25.15 1.76
C ARG A 575 -23.36 25.75 0.46
N LEU A 576 -24.33 25.08 -0.14
CA LEU A 576 -25.06 25.66 -1.27
C LEU A 576 -25.91 26.81 -0.74
N ASN A 577 -25.42 28.03 -0.89
CA ASN A 577 -26.02 29.25 -0.37
C ASN A 577 -27.07 29.76 -1.37
N ILE A 578 -28.23 29.15 -1.39
CA ILE A 578 -29.40 29.60 -2.15
C ILE A 578 -30.49 30.10 -1.19
N ASN A 579 -31.51 30.77 -1.72
CA ASN A 579 -32.62 31.21 -0.92
C ASN A 579 -33.23 29.99 -0.19
N ASP A 580 -33.36 30.08 1.12
CA ASP A 580 -33.59 28.96 2.03
C ASP A 580 -34.64 27.94 1.56
N ALA A 581 -34.62 26.75 2.22
CA ALA A 581 -35.65 25.74 2.02
C ALA A 581 -37.03 26.29 2.31
N TYR A 582 -38.09 25.63 1.81
CA TYR A 582 -39.49 26.02 1.91
C TYR A 582 -39.90 26.47 3.31
N GLU A 583 -39.51 25.74 4.36
CA GLU A 583 -39.93 26.03 5.73
C GLU A 583 -39.40 27.37 6.18
N ASP A 584 -38.12 27.65 5.97
CA ASP A 584 -37.48 28.90 6.43
C ASP A 584 -38.07 30.13 5.67
N VAL A 585 -38.19 30.03 4.34
CA VAL A 585 -38.76 31.12 3.52
C VAL A 585 -40.20 31.43 3.92
N ILE A 586 -41.05 30.43 4.16
CA ILE A 586 -42.44 30.63 4.55
C ILE A 586 -42.54 31.05 6.02
N GLU A 587 -41.69 30.61 6.92
CA GLU A 587 -41.64 31.07 8.31
C GLU A 587 -41.29 32.53 8.39
N ASP A 588 -40.26 32.98 7.65
CA ASP A 588 -39.84 34.37 7.61
C ASP A 588 -40.82 35.28 6.87
N ASN A 589 -41.49 34.78 5.84
CA ASN A 589 -42.49 35.52 5.04
C ASN A 589 -43.66 34.63 4.66
N PRO A 590 -44.72 34.55 5.50
CA PRO A 590 -45.91 33.72 5.20
C PRO A 590 -46.67 34.06 3.92
N ALA A 591 -46.33 35.17 3.27
CA ALA A 591 -46.90 35.56 1.98
C ALA A 591 -46.01 35.11 0.79
N ALA A 592 -44.89 34.45 1.03
CA ALA A 592 -44.00 33.96 -0.01
C ALA A 592 -44.72 33.01 -0.97
N VAL A 593 -44.30 33.08 -2.22
CA VAL A 593 -44.81 32.19 -3.29
C VAL A 593 -43.76 31.13 -3.64
N PRO A 594 -44.13 30.07 -4.36
CA PRO A 594 -43.15 29.03 -4.74
C PRO A 594 -41.88 29.54 -5.43
N ALA A 595 -41.97 30.61 -6.20
CA ALA A 595 -40.85 31.23 -6.88
C ALA A 595 -39.84 31.91 -5.94
N ASP A 596 -40.22 32.22 -4.68
CA ASP A 596 -39.33 32.82 -3.69
C ASP A 596 -38.43 31.77 -3.02
N CYS A 597 -38.82 30.49 -3.02
CA CYS A 597 -38.10 29.41 -2.38
C CYS A 597 -36.96 28.89 -3.27
N GLY A 598 -35.82 28.54 -2.65
CA GLY A 598 -34.78 27.76 -3.28
C GLY A 598 -35.11 26.27 -3.27
N TYR A 599 -34.66 25.55 -4.27
CA TYR A 599 -34.89 24.10 -4.42
C TYR A 599 -33.60 23.41 -4.78
N LEU A 600 -33.24 22.39 -4.00
CA LEU A 600 -32.17 21.44 -4.33
C LEU A 600 -32.80 20.21 -4.95
N LEU A 601 -32.44 19.92 -6.19
CA LEU A 601 -32.92 18.79 -6.99
C LEU A 601 -31.86 17.72 -7.14
N GLU A 602 -32.31 16.47 -7.15
CA GLU A 602 -31.46 15.31 -7.50
C GLU A 602 -32.14 14.52 -8.62
N PHE A 603 -31.40 14.28 -9.69
CA PHE A 603 -31.80 13.35 -10.73
C PHE A 603 -31.13 12.02 -10.44
N ASP A 604 -31.94 11.02 -10.04
CA ASP A 604 -31.44 9.72 -9.64
C ASP A 604 -32.47 8.62 -9.91
N ASP A 605 -32.04 7.50 -10.46
CA ASP A 605 -32.89 6.38 -10.84
C ASP A 605 -33.37 5.53 -9.64
N TYR A 606 -32.83 5.77 -8.42
CA TYR A 606 -33.42 5.20 -7.20
C TYR A 606 -34.83 5.71 -6.91
N TYR A 607 -35.08 6.98 -7.26
CA TYR A 607 -36.43 7.58 -7.24
C TYR A 607 -37.17 7.35 -5.90
N ASP A 608 -36.48 7.58 -4.78
CA ASP A 608 -36.91 7.17 -3.43
C ASP A 608 -37.36 8.33 -2.51
N GLU A 609 -37.30 9.60 -2.95
CA GLU A 609 -37.83 10.74 -2.19
C GLU A 609 -39.35 10.88 -2.32
N ASN A 610 -39.97 11.60 -1.36
CA ASN A 610 -41.44 11.85 -1.37
C ASN A 610 -41.81 12.81 -2.49
N CYS A 611 -41.09 13.92 -2.63
CA CYS A 611 -41.29 14.93 -3.65
C CYS A 611 -40.53 14.53 -4.92
N ARG A 612 -41.22 13.89 -5.87
CA ARG A 612 -40.63 13.35 -7.09
C ARG A 612 -41.56 13.32 -8.28
N PHE A 613 -40.98 13.40 -9.47
CA PHE A 613 -41.69 13.28 -10.73
C PHE A 613 -40.78 12.84 -11.86
N LEU A 614 -41.37 12.34 -12.95
CA LEU A 614 -40.66 12.10 -14.20
C LEU A 614 -40.87 13.25 -15.13
N THR A 615 -39.82 13.72 -15.83
CA THR A 615 -39.97 14.76 -16.83
C THR A 615 -40.87 14.29 -17.98
N SER A 616 -41.58 15.24 -18.62
CA SER A 616 -42.70 14.93 -19.51
C SER A 616 -42.27 14.21 -20.79
N ASN A 617 -41.13 14.53 -21.40
CA ASN A 617 -40.73 14.03 -22.72
C ASN A 617 -39.53 13.10 -22.69
N LEU A 618 -38.60 13.29 -21.74
CA LEU A 618 -37.41 12.44 -21.58
C LEU A 618 -37.58 11.43 -20.44
N HIS A 619 -38.56 11.58 -19.59
CA HIS A 619 -38.79 10.76 -18.39
C HIS A 619 -37.60 10.73 -17.45
N LEU A 620 -36.89 11.84 -17.32
CA LEU A 620 -35.79 11.95 -16.36
C LEU A 620 -36.33 11.89 -14.93
N PRO A 621 -35.75 11.09 -14.04
CA PRO A 621 -36.22 10.95 -12.66
C PRO A 621 -35.73 12.15 -11.85
N CYS A 622 -36.60 13.06 -11.47
CA CYS A 622 -36.29 14.23 -10.68
C CYS A 622 -36.92 14.11 -9.28
N MET A 623 -36.11 14.43 -8.26
CA MET A 623 -36.50 14.44 -6.86
C MET A 623 -36.09 15.75 -6.21
N LEU A 624 -36.82 16.21 -5.19
CA LEU A 624 -36.39 17.31 -4.32
C LEU A 624 -35.76 16.72 -3.05
N LYS A 625 -34.75 17.37 -2.55
CA LYS A 625 -34.06 16.98 -1.31
C LYS A 625 -34.71 17.58 -0.05
N ASP A 626 -35.67 18.47 -0.22
CA ASP A 626 -36.43 19.07 0.86
C ASP A 626 -37.91 18.73 0.65
N ASP A 627 -38.65 18.50 1.73
CA ASP A 627 -40.07 18.26 1.70
C ASP A 627 -40.84 19.59 1.53
N VAL A 628 -41.64 19.69 0.47
CA VAL A 628 -42.56 20.80 0.22
C VAL A 628 -43.96 20.23 0.03
N PRO A 629 -45.05 21.05 0.07
CA PRO A 629 -46.39 20.58 -0.29
C PRO A 629 -46.38 19.96 -1.69
N TRP A 630 -46.65 18.64 -1.82
CA TRP A 630 -46.46 17.87 -3.06
C TRP A 630 -47.72 17.15 -3.56
N GLU A 631 -48.87 17.38 -2.92
CA GLU A 631 -50.15 16.85 -3.36
C GLU A 631 -50.55 17.39 -4.74
N ASP A 632 -51.44 16.68 -5.41
CA ASP A 632 -51.95 17.10 -6.72
C ASP A 632 -52.63 18.47 -6.61
N GLY A 633 -52.22 19.40 -7.46
CA GLY A 633 -52.67 20.80 -7.45
C GLY A 633 -51.88 21.72 -6.52
N SER A 634 -50.85 21.23 -5.86
CA SER A 634 -49.93 22.09 -5.11
C SER A 634 -49.22 23.09 -6.03
N ALA A 635 -49.19 24.35 -5.60
CA ALA A 635 -48.46 25.41 -6.32
C ALA A 635 -46.95 25.16 -6.36
N PHE A 636 -46.39 24.57 -5.31
CA PHE A 636 -44.95 24.21 -5.24
C PHE A 636 -44.60 23.10 -6.24
N ARG A 637 -45.40 22.03 -6.26
CA ARG A 637 -45.20 20.96 -7.23
C ARG A 637 -45.35 21.49 -8.66
N SER A 638 -46.37 22.24 -8.96
CA SER A 638 -46.58 22.82 -10.29
C SER A 638 -45.43 23.72 -10.71
N TYR A 639 -44.91 24.56 -9.82
CA TYR A 639 -43.78 25.43 -10.11
C TYR A 639 -42.52 24.67 -10.50
N VAL A 640 -42.11 23.65 -9.71
CA VAL A 640 -40.93 22.87 -9.98
C VAL A 640 -41.07 22.01 -11.22
N GLU A 641 -42.24 21.30 -11.35
CA GLU A 641 -42.52 20.50 -12.54
C GLU A 641 -42.54 21.34 -13.82
N ASP A 642 -43.19 22.50 -13.82
CA ASP A 642 -43.25 23.39 -14.98
C ASP A 642 -41.88 23.94 -15.39
N LYS A 643 -41.03 24.30 -14.42
CA LYS A 643 -39.67 24.78 -14.67
C LYS A 643 -38.83 23.66 -15.35
N VAL A 644 -38.76 22.48 -14.76
CA VAL A 644 -37.94 21.37 -15.28
C VAL A 644 -38.51 20.83 -16.60
N ASN A 645 -39.85 20.66 -16.66
CA ASN A 645 -40.53 20.21 -17.88
C ASN A 645 -40.43 21.27 -19.01
N GLY A 646 -40.28 22.55 -18.67
CA GLY A 646 -40.05 23.58 -19.67
C GLY A 646 -38.78 23.37 -20.46
N VAL A 647 -37.69 22.94 -19.80
CA VAL A 647 -36.44 22.54 -20.47
C VAL A 647 -36.64 21.30 -21.33
N ASP A 648 -37.29 20.29 -20.76
CA ASP A 648 -37.51 18.98 -21.38
C ASP A 648 -38.33 19.15 -22.68
N LYS A 649 -39.39 19.93 -22.63
CA LYS A 649 -40.26 20.26 -23.77
C LYS A 649 -39.57 21.09 -24.85
N ALA A 650 -38.77 22.09 -24.43
CA ALA A 650 -38.09 22.96 -25.36
C ALA A 650 -37.00 22.21 -26.14
N LEU A 651 -36.21 21.33 -25.46
CA LEU A 651 -35.13 20.58 -26.09
C LEU A 651 -35.57 19.31 -26.82
N LYS A 652 -36.68 18.66 -26.38
CA LYS A 652 -37.23 17.48 -27.04
C LYS A 652 -38.76 17.58 -27.07
N PRO A 653 -39.33 18.29 -28.06
CA PRO A 653 -40.77 18.36 -28.22
C PRO A 653 -41.38 16.95 -28.38
N GLY A 654 -42.53 16.74 -27.81
CA GLY A 654 -43.35 15.56 -28.00
C GLY A 654 -43.90 15.44 -29.43
N LEU A 655 -44.61 14.36 -29.72
CA LEU A 655 -45.16 14.11 -31.07
C LEU A 655 -46.06 15.22 -31.62
N PHE A 656 -46.62 16.05 -30.75
CA PHE A 656 -47.58 17.10 -31.10
C PHE A 656 -47.11 18.50 -30.68
N GLU A 657 -45.90 18.65 -30.21
CA GLU A 657 -45.28 19.91 -29.82
C GLU A 657 -44.36 20.46 -30.93
N GLY A 658 -44.04 21.74 -30.88
CA GLY A 658 -43.28 22.41 -31.94
C GLY A 658 -41.83 21.98 -32.11
N ASP A 659 -41.09 22.73 -32.88
CA ASP A 659 -39.65 22.49 -33.10
C ASP A 659 -38.83 22.68 -31.83
N VAL A 660 -37.63 22.11 -31.76
CA VAL A 660 -36.68 22.31 -30.69
C VAL A 660 -36.34 23.80 -30.53
N ASP A 661 -36.51 24.33 -29.32
CA ASP A 661 -36.37 25.76 -29.00
C ASP A 661 -35.27 26.00 -27.95
N TYR A 662 -34.02 26.10 -28.43
CA TYR A 662 -32.86 26.41 -27.57
C TYR A 662 -33.05 27.75 -26.80
N PRO A 663 -33.50 28.87 -27.39
CA PRO A 663 -33.71 30.10 -26.62
C PRO A 663 -34.62 29.94 -25.41
N THR A 664 -35.70 29.17 -25.50
CA THR A 664 -36.61 28.87 -24.39
C THR A 664 -35.89 28.03 -23.33
N ALA A 665 -35.17 27.00 -23.71
CA ALA A 665 -34.36 26.21 -22.77
C ALA A 665 -33.30 27.08 -22.06
N ALA A 666 -32.57 27.92 -22.81
CA ALA A 666 -31.54 28.81 -22.26
C ALA A 666 -32.08 29.95 -21.38
N ALA A 667 -33.37 30.30 -21.51
CA ALA A 667 -34.03 31.20 -20.58
C ALA A 667 -34.29 30.57 -19.21
N ILE A 668 -34.45 29.23 -19.15
CA ILE A 668 -34.72 28.47 -17.92
C ILE A 668 -33.42 27.98 -17.30
N LEU A 669 -32.45 27.54 -18.13
CA LEU A 669 -31.18 26.98 -17.69
C LEU A 669 -30.13 28.08 -17.44
N ASP A 670 -29.33 27.91 -16.42
CA ASP A 670 -28.06 28.65 -16.28
C ASP A 670 -26.99 27.96 -17.12
N ILE A 671 -26.82 28.41 -18.36
CA ILE A 671 -25.90 27.80 -19.32
C ILE A 671 -24.45 27.77 -18.83
N PRO A 672 -23.89 28.83 -18.19
CA PRO A 672 -22.55 28.80 -17.70
C PRO A 672 -22.27 27.70 -16.66
N SER A 673 -23.11 27.55 -15.64
CA SER A 673 -22.99 26.51 -14.63
C SER A 673 -23.11 25.11 -15.24
N LEU A 674 -24.04 24.93 -16.20
CA LEU A 674 -24.17 23.65 -16.91
C LEU A 674 -22.89 23.27 -17.66
N ILE A 675 -22.23 24.23 -18.28
CA ILE A 675 -20.99 23.98 -19.05
C ILE A 675 -19.85 23.56 -18.10
N ASP A 676 -19.59 24.29 -17.02
CA ASP A 676 -18.51 23.96 -16.09
C ASP A 676 -18.76 22.62 -15.36
N TRP A 677 -20.03 22.36 -14.97
CA TRP A 677 -20.40 21.06 -14.41
C TRP A 677 -20.15 19.91 -15.43
N TRP A 678 -20.54 20.11 -16.67
CA TRP A 678 -20.35 19.14 -17.75
C TRP A 678 -18.86 18.89 -18.02
N PHE A 679 -18.01 19.92 -17.97
CA PHE A 679 -16.55 19.74 -18.08
C PHE A 679 -16.02 18.80 -17.03
N VAL A 680 -16.47 18.91 -15.78
CA VAL A 680 -16.04 18.02 -14.69
C VAL A 680 -16.43 16.57 -14.99
N HIS A 681 -17.67 16.33 -15.41
CA HIS A 681 -18.17 14.99 -15.71
C HIS A 681 -17.50 14.35 -16.94
N GLU A 682 -17.32 15.11 -18.00
CA GLU A 682 -16.63 14.62 -19.21
C GLU A 682 -15.15 14.37 -18.97
N LEU A 683 -14.49 15.24 -18.18
CA LEU A 683 -13.07 15.08 -17.86
C LEU A 683 -12.83 13.88 -16.95
N ALA A 684 -13.70 13.63 -15.98
CA ALA A 684 -13.65 12.44 -15.13
C ALA A 684 -14.13 11.17 -15.85
N MET A 685 -14.78 11.30 -17.02
CA MET A 685 -15.53 10.24 -17.72
C MET A 685 -16.55 9.55 -16.79
N ASN A 686 -17.32 10.35 -16.05
CA ASN A 686 -18.38 9.84 -15.20
C ASN A 686 -19.57 9.39 -16.05
N ALA A 687 -19.76 8.08 -16.16
CA ALA A 687 -20.88 7.53 -16.94
C ALA A 687 -22.23 7.62 -16.24
N GLU A 688 -22.29 7.92 -14.96
CA GLU A 688 -23.53 7.91 -14.17
C GLU A 688 -24.50 9.04 -14.53
N TYR A 689 -24.04 10.16 -15.11
CA TYR A 689 -24.96 11.19 -15.57
C TYR A 689 -25.71 10.83 -16.88
N ARG A 690 -25.44 9.64 -17.43
CA ARG A 690 -26.12 9.11 -18.63
C ARG A 690 -27.61 8.78 -18.37
N HIS A 691 -27.92 8.01 -17.32
CA HIS A 691 -29.27 7.77 -16.81
C HIS A 691 -29.27 8.22 -15.35
N PRO A 692 -29.49 9.48 -15.15
CA PRO A 692 -28.81 10.21 -14.09
C PRO A 692 -28.84 9.49 -12.75
N LYS A 693 -27.69 9.44 -12.11
CA LYS A 693 -27.48 9.07 -10.72
C LYS A 693 -26.69 10.13 -10.03
N SER A 694 -27.14 10.52 -8.84
CA SER A 694 -26.46 11.53 -8.00
C SER A 694 -26.15 12.82 -8.75
N VAL A 695 -27.00 13.21 -9.71
CA VAL A 695 -26.88 14.45 -10.48
C VAL A 695 -27.68 15.54 -9.78
N TYR A 696 -26.96 16.52 -9.22
CA TYR A 696 -27.60 17.63 -8.50
C TYR A 696 -27.76 18.85 -9.40
N MET A 697 -28.89 19.52 -9.22
CA MET A 697 -29.21 20.83 -9.75
C MET A 697 -29.96 21.65 -8.70
N TYR A 698 -30.02 22.96 -8.90
CA TYR A 698 -30.72 23.83 -7.94
C TYR A 698 -31.36 25.03 -8.62
N VAL A 699 -32.34 25.59 -7.93
CA VAL A 699 -32.92 26.89 -8.24
C VAL A 699 -32.73 27.79 -7.00
N ASP A 700 -32.18 28.98 -7.19
CA ASP A 700 -31.87 29.87 -6.05
C ASP A 700 -33.13 30.53 -5.42
N GLY A 701 -34.30 30.39 -5.93
CA GLY A 701 -35.47 31.19 -5.59
C GLY A 701 -35.52 32.49 -6.40
N LYS A 702 -36.45 33.38 -6.07
CA LYS A 702 -36.65 34.66 -6.79
C LYS A 702 -36.83 34.48 -8.30
N ASP A 703 -37.49 33.39 -8.68
CA ASP A 703 -37.66 32.95 -10.06
C ASP A 703 -36.33 32.72 -10.80
N GLY A 704 -35.32 32.25 -10.04
CA GLY A 704 -34.01 31.96 -10.56
C GLY A 704 -33.97 30.89 -11.63
N LYS A 705 -32.88 30.84 -12.36
CA LYS A 705 -32.61 29.76 -13.35
C LYS A 705 -32.30 28.44 -12.68
N LEU A 706 -32.45 27.36 -13.44
CA LEU A 706 -32.03 26.03 -13.05
C LEU A 706 -30.50 25.90 -13.30
N CYS A 707 -29.73 25.88 -12.24
CA CYS A 707 -28.28 25.79 -12.22
C CYS A 707 -27.80 24.33 -12.03
N ALA A 708 -26.65 23.96 -12.60
CA ALA A 708 -26.04 22.66 -12.40
C ALA A 708 -25.09 22.65 -11.20
N GLY A 709 -25.01 21.53 -10.50
CA GLY A 709 -24.19 21.28 -9.31
C GLY A 709 -25.03 21.17 -8.03
N PRO A 710 -24.33 20.88 -6.91
CA PRO A 710 -22.93 20.51 -6.73
C PRO A 710 -22.56 19.15 -7.34
N VAL A 711 -21.25 18.89 -7.53
CA VAL A 711 -20.76 17.57 -7.96
C VAL A 711 -20.78 16.56 -6.81
N TRP A 712 -21.06 15.27 -7.13
CA TRP A 712 -21.16 14.20 -6.13
C TRP A 712 -20.95 12.83 -6.76
N ASP A 713 -20.40 11.86 -5.98
CA ASP A 713 -20.38 10.41 -6.24
C ASP A 713 -19.51 10.00 -7.45
N PHE A 714 -18.16 10.15 -7.31
CA PHE A 714 -17.21 9.89 -8.38
C PHE A 714 -16.22 8.77 -8.08
N ASP A 715 -16.43 7.96 -7.05
CA ASP A 715 -15.57 6.80 -6.76
C ASP A 715 -15.88 5.56 -7.62
N TYR A 716 -16.94 5.64 -8.43
CA TYR A 716 -17.39 4.56 -9.28
C TYR A 716 -17.22 4.91 -10.76
N GLN A 717 -16.56 4.04 -11.52
CA GLN A 717 -16.41 4.12 -12.98
C GLN A 717 -15.79 5.43 -13.55
N THR A 718 -15.00 6.14 -12.78
CA THR A 718 -14.31 7.35 -13.22
C THR A 718 -12.82 7.13 -13.40
N PHE A 719 -12.15 8.03 -14.12
CA PHE A 719 -10.70 7.98 -14.39
C PHE A 719 -10.23 6.59 -14.84
N PRO A 720 -10.79 6.02 -15.93
CA PRO A 720 -10.44 4.68 -16.36
C PRO A 720 -8.97 4.59 -16.79
N ASN A 721 -8.34 3.44 -16.54
CA ASN A 721 -6.96 3.21 -16.97
C ASN A 721 -6.83 3.35 -18.50
N PRO A 722 -6.04 4.30 -19.00
CA PRO A 722 -5.95 4.56 -20.45
C PRO A 722 -5.28 3.40 -21.21
N ASP A 723 -4.45 2.60 -20.57
CA ASP A 723 -3.75 1.47 -21.19
C ASP A 723 -4.54 0.15 -21.09
N GLY A 724 -5.49 0.05 -20.14
CA GLY A 724 -6.30 -1.14 -19.89
C GLY A 724 -7.68 -1.15 -20.57
N ILE A 725 -8.08 -0.06 -21.20
CA ILE A 725 -9.42 0.14 -21.77
C ILE A 725 -9.85 -0.95 -22.77
N ASN A 726 -8.93 -1.55 -23.50
CA ASN A 726 -9.23 -2.62 -24.45
C ASN A 726 -9.64 -3.96 -23.81
N SER A 727 -9.45 -4.12 -22.49
CA SER A 727 -9.77 -5.34 -21.75
C SER A 727 -11.01 -5.24 -20.87
N ILE A 728 -11.58 -4.05 -20.72
CA ILE A 728 -12.72 -3.81 -19.87
C ILE A 728 -14.02 -3.96 -20.68
N SER A 729 -14.33 -5.19 -21.06
CA SER A 729 -15.70 -5.53 -21.45
C SER A 729 -16.51 -5.72 -20.17
N ARG A 730 -17.32 -4.74 -19.85
CA ARG A 730 -18.17 -4.78 -18.65
C ARG A 730 -19.46 -5.48 -18.97
N GLU A 731 -19.54 -6.75 -18.66
CA GLU A 731 -20.81 -7.45 -18.59
C GLU A 731 -21.48 -7.14 -17.25
N PHE A 732 -22.35 -6.16 -17.25
CA PHE A 732 -23.38 -6.11 -16.23
C PHE A 732 -24.34 -7.28 -16.46
N GLY A 733 -24.51 -8.15 -15.48
CA GLY A 733 -25.40 -9.29 -15.57
C GLY A 733 -26.80 -8.87 -16.04
N GLY A 734 -27.12 -9.22 -17.26
CA GLY A 734 -28.45 -9.40 -17.80
C GLY A 734 -29.29 -8.19 -18.21
N SER A 735 -28.96 -6.94 -17.90
CA SER A 735 -29.84 -5.80 -18.19
C SER A 735 -29.17 -4.45 -18.36
N TYR A 736 -27.89 -4.31 -18.03
CA TYR A 736 -27.17 -3.05 -18.25
C TYR A 736 -26.48 -3.10 -19.60
N ALA A 737 -26.80 -2.15 -20.48
CA ALA A 737 -26.04 -1.97 -21.71
C ALA A 737 -24.55 -1.84 -21.36
N SER A 738 -23.73 -2.65 -21.99
CA SER A 738 -22.29 -2.63 -21.82
C SER A 738 -21.75 -1.22 -22.06
N LEU A 739 -21.32 -0.55 -21.00
CA LEU A 739 -20.47 0.61 -21.11
C LEU A 739 -19.07 0.11 -21.46
N SER A 740 -18.85 -0.23 -22.73
CA SER A 740 -17.52 -0.54 -23.20
C SER A 740 -16.77 0.76 -23.42
N TYR A 741 -15.87 1.10 -22.51
CA TYR A 741 -14.83 2.06 -22.83
C TYR A 741 -13.80 1.32 -23.67
N ASP A 742 -13.82 1.50 -24.95
CA ASP A 742 -12.71 1.16 -25.83
C ASP A 742 -11.75 2.36 -25.97
N ALA A 743 -10.57 2.15 -26.51
CA ALA A 743 -9.61 3.23 -26.74
C ALA A 743 -10.20 4.38 -27.59
N SER A 744 -11.26 4.13 -28.37
CA SER A 744 -11.96 5.15 -29.15
C SER A 744 -12.86 6.05 -28.31
N SER A 745 -13.32 5.58 -27.14
CA SER A 745 -14.16 6.36 -26.21
C SER A 745 -13.40 7.52 -25.58
N LEU A 746 -12.08 7.39 -25.40
CA LEU A 746 -11.22 8.46 -24.90
C LEU A 746 -11.16 9.67 -25.82
N ASN A 747 -11.38 9.47 -27.12
CA ASN A 747 -11.29 10.48 -28.16
C ASN A 747 -12.63 11.09 -28.56
N LYS A 748 -13.69 10.82 -27.78
CA LYS A 748 -15.05 11.30 -28.03
C LYS A 748 -15.63 11.93 -26.77
N TRP A 749 -16.70 12.68 -26.92
CA TRP A 749 -17.55 13.06 -25.80
C TRP A 749 -18.24 11.83 -25.25
N LEU A 750 -18.25 11.69 -23.93
CA LEU A 750 -18.96 10.60 -23.28
C LEU A 750 -20.46 10.63 -23.63
N CYS A 751 -21.04 11.83 -23.69
CA CYS A 751 -22.43 12.05 -24.05
C CYS A 751 -22.74 11.86 -25.54
N SER A 752 -21.76 11.58 -26.43
CA SER A 752 -22.03 11.33 -27.86
C SER A 752 -22.63 9.95 -28.16
N ASN A 753 -22.51 9.01 -27.22
CA ASN A 753 -23.08 7.67 -27.34
C ASN A 753 -24.44 7.61 -26.62
N TYR A 754 -25.48 8.11 -27.24
CA TYR A 754 -26.82 8.11 -26.65
C TYR A 754 -27.89 7.59 -27.63
N SER A 755 -28.96 7.06 -27.05
CA SER A 755 -30.22 6.76 -27.73
C SER A 755 -31.35 7.38 -26.91
N PHE A 756 -32.30 8.02 -27.60
CA PHE A 756 -33.49 8.57 -26.95
C PHE A 756 -34.57 7.52 -26.82
N ASP A 757 -34.40 6.54 -25.97
CA ASP A 757 -35.43 5.60 -25.63
C ASP A 757 -36.23 6.08 -24.40
N ASN A 758 -37.49 6.37 -24.57
CA ASN A 758 -38.38 6.81 -23.49
C ASN A 758 -39.04 5.65 -22.74
N SER A 759 -38.52 4.44 -22.89
CA SER A 759 -39.09 3.23 -22.26
C SER A 759 -38.78 3.10 -20.76
N TRP A 760 -37.99 4.01 -20.18
CA TRP A 760 -37.68 3.93 -18.76
C TRP A 760 -38.90 4.10 -17.87
N ASN A 761 -39.04 3.19 -16.90
CA ASN A 761 -40.13 3.20 -15.94
C ASN A 761 -39.57 2.80 -14.56
N PRO A 762 -39.68 3.64 -13.52
CA PRO A 762 -39.17 3.34 -12.18
C PRO A 762 -39.79 2.09 -11.55
N SER A 763 -40.98 1.68 -11.97
CA SER A 763 -41.65 0.44 -11.49
C SER A 763 -41.13 -0.81 -12.19
N THR A 764 -40.51 -0.66 -13.34
CA THR A 764 -39.85 -1.73 -14.11
C THR A 764 -38.58 -1.15 -14.70
N PRO A 765 -37.51 -0.98 -13.90
CA PRO A 765 -36.31 -0.28 -14.31
C PRO A 765 -35.66 -1.04 -15.47
N ASN A 766 -36.04 -0.70 -16.69
CA ASN A 766 -35.29 -1.06 -17.86
C ASN A 766 -34.28 0.04 -18.05
N TYR A 767 -33.02 -0.24 -17.73
CA TYR A 767 -31.90 0.72 -17.86
C TYR A 767 -31.55 0.95 -19.33
N GLY A 768 -32.61 1.25 -20.13
CA GLY A 768 -32.45 1.61 -21.52
C GLY A 768 -31.57 2.86 -21.72
N ASP A 769 -31.17 3.08 -22.95
CA ASP A 769 -30.32 4.21 -23.34
C ASP A 769 -31.04 5.53 -23.06
N LYS A 770 -30.76 6.17 -21.92
CA LYS A 770 -31.22 7.51 -21.59
C LYS A 770 -30.24 8.57 -22.02
N PRO A 771 -30.69 9.78 -22.33
CA PRO A 771 -29.78 10.87 -22.64
C PRO A 771 -28.98 11.27 -21.41
N TYR A 772 -27.75 11.71 -21.63
CA TYR A 772 -26.91 12.32 -20.60
C TYR A 772 -27.48 13.68 -20.20
N MET A 773 -28.50 13.65 -19.35
CA MET A 773 -29.35 14.79 -19.10
C MET A 773 -29.80 15.41 -20.45
N TRP A 774 -29.61 16.69 -20.62
CA TRP A 774 -29.98 17.44 -21.85
C TRP A 774 -28.77 17.68 -22.79
N TYR A 775 -27.53 17.28 -22.39
CA TYR A 775 -26.30 17.63 -23.12
C TYR A 775 -26.25 17.17 -24.58
N PRO A 776 -26.67 15.97 -24.95
CA PRO A 776 -26.72 15.58 -26.35
C PRO A 776 -27.64 16.46 -27.20
N LEU A 777 -28.69 17.03 -26.61
CA LEU A 777 -29.61 17.95 -27.29
C LEU A 777 -29.03 19.36 -27.34
N LEU A 778 -28.49 19.87 -26.24
CA LEU A 778 -27.82 21.18 -26.19
C LEU A 778 -26.67 21.28 -27.18
N LEU A 779 -25.88 20.22 -27.35
CA LEU A 779 -24.75 20.15 -28.28
C LEU A 779 -25.16 20.14 -29.77
N GLN A 780 -26.46 20.09 -30.09
CA GLN A 780 -26.96 20.29 -31.47
C GLN A 780 -27.05 21.77 -31.84
N HIS A 781 -27.01 22.69 -30.85
CA HIS A 781 -27.17 24.10 -31.06
C HIS A 781 -25.83 24.85 -31.14
N GLU A 782 -25.67 25.68 -32.18
CA GLU A 782 -24.42 26.44 -32.39
C GLU A 782 -24.18 27.47 -31.30
N GLU A 783 -25.24 28.04 -30.73
CA GLU A 783 -25.17 28.99 -29.62
C GLU A 783 -24.57 28.34 -28.37
N PHE A 784 -24.97 27.07 -28.06
CA PHE A 784 -24.41 26.32 -26.94
C PHE A 784 -22.96 25.97 -27.18
N LYS A 785 -22.63 25.49 -28.39
CA LYS A 785 -21.24 25.20 -28.77
C LYS A 785 -20.34 26.44 -28.69
N ALA A 786 -20.84 27.60 -29.09
CA ALA A 786 -20.11 28.86 -28.96
C ALA A 786 -19.86 29.22 -27.49
N ALA A 787 -20.88 29.06 -26.62
CA ALA A 787 -20.74 29.26 -25.19
C ALA A 787 -19.72 28.29 -24.58
N VAL A 788 -19.75 27.00 -24.95
CA VAL A 788 -18.74 26.00 -24.54
C VAL A 788 -17.33 26.42 -24.93
N LYS A 789 -17.13 26.89 -26.18
CA LYS A 789 -15.82 27.39 -26.61
C LYS A 789 -15.33 28.58 -25.80
N ALA A 790 -16.21 29.53 -25.55
CA ALA A 790 -15.85 30.71 -24.77
C ALA A 790 -15.50 30.37 -23.31
N GLN A 791 -16.30 29.50 -22.68
CA GLN A 791 -16.10 29.05 -21.32
C GLN A 791 -14.82 28.24 -21.16
N TRP A 792 -14.50 27.39 -22.16
CA TRP A 792 -13.30 26.56 -22.13
C TRP A 792 -11.99 27.35 -22.06
N LEU A 793 -11.93 28.51 -22.70
CA LEU A 793 -10.76 29.39 -22.62
C LEU A 793 -10.47 29.87 -21.19
N VAL A 794 -11.50 29.94 -20.33
CA VAL A 794 -11.38 30.30 -18.93
C VAL A 794 -11.09 29.07 -18.06
N SER A 795 -11.79 27.97 -18.32
CA SER A 795 -11.76 26.75 -17.48
C SER A 795 -10.54 25.88 -17.72
N TYR A 796 -10.03 25.78 -18.96
CA TYR A 796 -8.90 24.92 -19.32
C TYR A 796 -7.62 25.19 -18.51
N PRO A 797 -7.11 26.42 -18.40
CA PRO A 797 -5.89 26.71 -17.64
C PRO A 797 -6.04 26.41 -16.14
N LYS A 798 -7.25 26.47 -15.60
CA LYS A 798 -7.56 26.13 -14.20
C LYS A 798 -7.55 24.62 -13.99
N LEU A 799 -8.19 23.88 -14.89
CA LEU A 799 -8.21 22.42 -14.87
C LEU A 799 -6.82 21.81 -15.04
N GLN A 800 -5.88 22.49 -15.75
CA GLN A 800 -4.50 22.04 -15.81
C GLN A 800 -3.81 22.01 -14.42
N GLN A 801 -4.22 22.87 -13.48
CA GLN A 801 -3.62 22.92 -12.13
C GLN A 801 -3.96 21.66 -11.30
N VAL A 802 -5.07 20.99 -11.58
CA VAL A 802 -5.54 19.82 -10.84
C VAL A 802 -4.53 18.66 -10.86
N VAL A 803 -3.67 18.54 -11.88
CA VAL A 803 -2.59 17.55 -11.92
C VAL A 803 -1.66 17.71 -10.70
N THR A 804 -1.36 18.93 -10.30
CA THR A 804 -0.54 19.20 -9.11
C THR A 804 -1.27 18.77 -7.84
N SER A 805 -2.57 19.04 -7.75
CA SER A 805 -3.42 18.63 -6.62
C SER A 805 -3.51 17.10 -6.51
N ILE A 806 -3.66 16.36 -7.64
CA ILE A 806 -3.66 14.89 -7.64
C ILE A 806 -2.36 14.36 -6.99
N ARG A 807 -1.20 14.86 -7.41
CA ARG A 807 0.09 14.39 -6.86
C ARG A 807 0.28 14.78 -5.39
N MET A 808 -0.18 15.95 -4.99
CA MET A 808 -0.15 16.38 -3.60
C MET A 808 -1.04 15.48 -2.73
N PHE A 809 -2.27 15.21 -3.14
CA PHE A 809 -3.18 14.32 -2.43
C PHE A 809 -2.64 12.87 -2.39
N ALA A 810 -1.98 12.43 -3.45
CA ALA A 810 -1.35 11.12 -3.48
C ALA A 810 -0.21 11.01 -2.45
N GLU A 811 0.66 12.01 -2.37
CA GLU A 811 1.74 11.98 -1.37
C GLU A 811 1.20 12.03 0.06
N GLU A 812 0.17 12.82 0.34
CA GLU A 812 -0.52 12.83 1.65
C GLU A 812 -1.05 11.45 2.04
N ASN A 813 -1.52 10.64 1.09
CA ASN A 813 -2.16 9.34 1.34
C ASN A 813 -1.22 8.14 1.21
N ARG A 814 0.01 8.34 0.77
CA ARG A 814 0.95 7.26 0.40
C ARG A 814 1.19 6.25 1.53
N LEU A 815 1.39 6.71 2.76
CA LEU A 815 1.58 5.80 3.90
C LEU A 815 0.26 5.13 4.31
N SER A 816 -0.85 5.87 4.25
CA SER A 816 -2.18 5.35 4.58
C SER A 816 -2.60 4.21 3.65
N ASP A 817 -2.21 4.26 2.35
CA ASP A 817 -2.54 3.20 1.38
C ASP A 817 -2.07 1.83 1.84
N SER A 818 -0.83 1.71 2.31
CA SER A 818 -0.27 0.41 2.72
C SER A 818 -1.09 -0.26 3.83
N PHE A 819 -1.54 0.52 4.81
CA PHE A 819 -2.38 0.03 5.90
C PHE A 819 -3.81 -0.24 5.44
N ASN A 820 -4.41 0.67 4.67
CA ASN A 820 -5.76 0.51 4.16
C ASN A 820 -5.88 -0.70 3.23
N ASN A 821 -4.90 -0.90 2.32
CA ASN A 821 -4.90 -2.03 1.40
C ASN A 821 -4.61 -3.36 2.11
N ALA A 822 -3.84 -3.36 3.21
CA ALA A 822 -3.65 -4.54 4.05
C ALA A 822 -4.95 -4.97 4.77
N MET A 823 -5.79 -4.01 5.17
CA MET A 823 -7.10 -4.28 5.79
C MET A 823 -8.18 -4.61 4.77
N TRP A 824 -8.19 -3.92 3.63
CA TRP A 824 -9.21 -3.96 2.59
C TRP A 824 -8.61 -4.26 1.21
N PRO A 825 -7.99 -5.44 1.02
CA PRO A 825 -7.31 -5.76 -0.24
C PRO A 825 -8.30 -5.77 -1.40
N LEU A 826 -7.97 -5.03 -2.45
CA LEU A 826 -8.77 -4.95 -3.68
C LEU A 826 -8.39 -6.05 -4.69
N LEU A 827 -7.23 -6.65 -4.53
CA LEU A 827 -6.54 -7.50 -5.50
C LEU A 827 -7.09 -8.91 -5.63
N ASP A 828 -7.98 -9.33 -4.74
CA ASP A 828 -8.47 -10.70 -4.78
C ASP A 828 -9.87 -10.82 -5.37
N GLY A 829 -10.18 -11.99 -5.85
CA GLY A 829 -11.45 -12.33 -6.48
C GLY A 829 -12.70 -12.16 -5.59
N ARG A 830 -12.58 -11.62 -4.39
CA ARG A 830 -13.68 -11.34 -3.47
C ARG A 830 -14.71 -10.38 -4.06
N ARG A 831 -14.26 -9.48 -4.94
CA ARG A 831 -15.17 -8.59 -5.67
C ARG A 831 -16.03 -9.30 -6.71
N THR A 832 -15.61 -10.47 -7.17
CA THR A 832 -16.27 -11.18 -8.29
C THR A 832 -17.25 -12.27 -7.86
N THR A 833 -17.18 -12.80 -6.63
CA THR A 833 -17.94 -14.01 -6.25
C THR A 833 -18.90 -13.85 -5.08
N GLU A 834 -18.64 -12.95 -4.13
CA GLU A 834 -19.45 -12.86 -2.90
C GLU A 834 -20.33 -11.62 -2.79
N LEU A 835 -19.97 -10.57 -3.48
CA LEU A 835 -20.72 -9.32 -3.48
C LEU A 835 -21.44 -9.21 -4.81
N SER A 836 -22.72 -9.52 -4.85
CA SER A 836 -23.61 -9.19 -5.96
C SER A 836 -22.96 -9.04 -7.36
N PRO A 837 -23.55 -9.44 -8.46
CA PRO A 837 -23.00 -9.29 -9.82
C PRO A 837 -22.60 -7.84 -10.20
N TYR A 838 -22.71 -6.90 -9.27
CA TYR A 838 -22.44 -5.47 -9.47
C TYR A 838 -20.98 -5.03 -9.19
N VAL A 839 -20.11 -5.90 -8.68
CA VAL A 839 -18.73 -5.50 -8.34
C VAL A 839 -17.74 -6.14 -9.30
N ILE A 840 -17.62 -5.53 -10.45
CA ILE A 840 -16.60 -5.86 -11.47
C ILE A 840 -15.62 -4.70 -11.52
N ASP A 841 -14.38 -5.00 -11.89
CA ASP A 841 -13.31 -4.05 -12.23
C ASP A 841 -13.84 -2.91 -13.13
N PHE A 842 -13.95 -1.70 -12.59
CA PHE A 842 -14.59 -0.59 -13.31
C PHE A 842 -13.63 0.45 -13.85
N SER A 843 -12.42 0.52 -13.32
CA SER A 843 -11.45 1.54 -13.70
C SER A 843 -10.17 0.94 -14.29
N GLY A 844 -9.93 -0.36 -14.08
CA GLY A 844 -8.78 -1.07 -14.61
C GLY A 844 -7.49 -0.83 -13.83
N ASP A 845 -7.59 -0.28 -12.64
CA ASP A 845 -6.46 0.00 -11.75
C ASP A 845 -6.44 -0.85 -10.47
N GLU A 846 -7.41 -1.73 -10.27
CA GLU A 846 -7.56 -2.52 -9.04
C GLU A 846 -6.37 -3.44 -8.75
N LYS A 847 -5.67 -3.88 -9.80
CA LYS A 847 -4.48 -4.75 -9.69
C LYS A 847 -3.17 -3.98 -9.65
N MET A 848 -3.23 -2.66 -9.72
CA MET A 848 -2.06 -1.80 -9.71
C MET A 848 -1.55 -1.56 -8.29
N THR A 849 -0.25 -1.37 -8.17
CA THR A 849 0.33 -0.75 -6.97
C THR A 849 -0.21 0.67 -6.82
N TRP A 850 -0.05 1.25 -5.63
CA TRP A 850 -0.45 2.65 -5.39
C TRP A 850 0.13 3.62 -6.42
N ASN A 851 1.44 3.56 -6.63
CA ASN A 851 2.13 4.46 -7.57
C ASN A 851 1.64 4.28 -9.00
N GLU A 852 1.46 3.04 -9.46
CA GLU A 852 0.92 2.75 -10.80
C GLU A 852 -0.51 3.29 -10.95
N ALA A 853 -1.37 3.14 -9.95
CA ALA A 853 -2.74 3.65 -9.98
C ALA A 853 -2.78 5.19 -10.03
N ILE A 854 -1.93 5.87 -9.26
CA ILE A 854 -1.79 7.33 -9.30
C ILE A 854 -1.24 7.80 -10.65
N ASP A 855 -0.20 7.17 -11.17
CA ASP A 855 0.36 7.51 -12.48
C ASP A 855 -0.65 7.25 -13.60
N SER A 856 -1.44 6.19 -13.51
CA SER A 856 -2.55 5.90 -14.44
C SER A 856 -3.61 7.01 -14.39
N MET A 857 -4.03 7.44 -13.19
CA MET A 857 -4.99 8.53 -13.01
C MET A 857 -4.46 9.85 -13.60
N VAL A 858 -3.20 10.21 -13.31
CA VAL A 858 -2.58 11.44 -13.86
C VAL A 858 -2.48 11.37 -15.37
N LYS A 859 -2.02 10.25 -15.92
CA LYS A 859 -1.92 10.03 -17.37
C LYS A 859 -3.28 10.13 -18.05
N PHE A 860 -4.29 9.49 -17.47
CA PHE A 860 -5.67 9.59 -17.96
C PHE A 860 -6.15 11.05 -17.96
N TYR A 861 -6.00 11.74 -16.83
CA TYR A 861 -6.45 13.11 -16.66
C TYR A 861 -5.84 14.05 -17.72
N GLN A 862 -4.52 14.00 -17.89
CA GLN A 862 -3.79 14.81 -18.86
C GLN A 862 -4.23 14.51 -20.29
N ASN A 863 -4.30 13.23 -20.67
CA ASN A 863 -4.71 12.82 -22.01
C ASN A 863 -6.15 13.25 -22.30
N ARG A 864 -7.06 13.11 -21.34
CA ARG A 864 -8.46 13.48 -21.50
C ARG A 864 -8.62 15.00 -21.61
N LEU A 865 -7.88 15.75 -20.81
CA LEU A 865 -7.89 17.23 -20.85
C LEU A 865 -7.40 17.73 -22.20
N GLU A 866 -6.33 17.17 -22.75
CA GLU A 866 -5.82 17.49 -24.09
C GLU A 866 -6.81 17.12 -25.19
N THR A 867 -7.45 15.96 -25.06
CA THR A 867 -8.49 15.51 -25.99
C THR A 867 -9.66 16.47 -25.99
N MET A 868 -10.19 16.84 -24.83
CA MET A 868 -11.27 17.81 -24.72
C MET A 868 -10.88 19.18 -25.33
N ASN A 869 -9.64 19.61 -25.06
CA ASN A 869 -9.12 20.84 -25.65
C ASN A 869 -9.08 20.77 -27.18
N ALA A 870 -8.64 19.67 -27.74
CA ALA A 870 -8.62 19.46 -29.22
C ALA A 870 -10.04 19.41 -29.79
N LEU A 871 -10.97 18.68 -29.18
CA LEU A 871 -12.36 18.58 -29.62
C LEU A 871 -13.03 19.97 -29.65
N ILE A 872 -12.92 20.74 -28.56
CA ILE A 872 -13.54 22.08 -28.44
C ILE A 872 -12.90 23.05 -29.42
N THR A 873 -11.57 23.08 -29.51
CA THR A 873 -10.84 23.98 -30.42
C THR A 873 -11.19 23.74 -31.87
N ASN A 874 -11.29 22.46 -32.28
CA ASN A 874 -11.62 22.07 -33.64
C ASN A 874 -13.13 22.15 -33.92
N GLY A 875 -13.97 22.37 -32.92
CA GLY A 875 -15.44 22.39 -33.05
C GLY A 875 -16.06 21.04 -33.29
N SER A 876 -15.43 19.98 -32.78
CA SER A 876 -15.91 18.62 -32.86
C SER A 876 -16.76 18.29 -31.63
N PHE A 877 -18.09 18.51 -31.74
CA PHE A 877 -19.07 18.32 -30.67
C PHE A 877 -19.96 17.11 -30.95
#